data_a05077bddb8bf10620fe87b3c1914d01
#
_entry.id   a05077bddb8bf10620fe87b3c1914d01
#
_cell.length_a   1.000
_cell.length_b   1.000
_cell.length_c   1.000
_cell.angle_alpha   90.00
_cell.angle_beta   90.00
_cell.angle_gamma   90.00
#
_symmetry.space_group_name_H-M   'P 1'
#
loop_
_entity.id
_entity.type
_entity.pdbx_description
1 polymer ?
#
loop_
_entity_poly.entity_id
_entity_poly.type
_entity_poly.pdbx_seq_one_letter_code
_entity_poly.pdbx_strand_id
1 'polypeptide(L)'
;TDCSGYTTRYEYDRYGQQTAVHREEGISTYSSYNPRGQLVSQRDAQGRETRYEYSAAGDLTATVSPDGKRSTIEYDKRGRPVSVTEGGLTRSMGYDAAGRITVLTNENGSQSTFRYDPVDRLTEQRGFDGRTQRYQYDLTGKLTQSEDEGLITLWHYDASDRITHRTVNGDPAEQWQYDEHGWLTTLSHTCEGHRVSVHYGYDDKGRLTGERQTVENPETGEMLWEHETGHAYSEQGLATRQEPDGLPPVEWLTYGSGYLAGMKLGGTPLVEYTRDRLHRETARSFGGAGSTAGYEQATAYTLTGQLQSRHLNLPQLDRDYTWNDNGQLVRISGPQECREYRYSGTGRLTGVHTTAANLDIDIPYATDPAGNRLPDPELHPDSTLTAWPDNRIAEDAHYVYRYDEYGRLAEKTDRIPEGVIRMHDERTHHYHYDSQHRLVFYTRIQHGEPQVESRYLYDPLGRRTGKRVWRRERDLTGWMSLSRKPEETWYGWDGDRLTTVQTQQTRIQTVYQPGSFTPLLRIETENGEQAKARHRSLAEVLQEDTGVTLPAELAVMLGRLERELRQGSVSEESQQWLAQCGLTAEQMAAQLEAEYIPERKLHLYHCDHRGLPLALISPEGETAWQGEYDEWGNLLGEESAQHLQQSLRLPGQQYDEESGLYYNRNRYYDPLQGRYITQDPIGLRGEWNLYKYPLNPVRFIDSLGLKFHVNGDPSDFNQAVEYLKQDSQMKETIDFLSSSEETINIEYIEGTNVRFNSNNMAIYWNSRASLFCSTELNSKSQSPALGLGHEFAHAQYYLLDKENFMALLSRTDKKYENKEEARVITIIESRAAKTLGECTRGAHSGLPFYREDGPLQTMKITGTPE
;
A
#
# COMPACT_ATOMS: atom_id res chain seq x y z
N THR A 1 24.07 13.97 -15.14
CA THR A 1 23.66 13.16 -16.29
C THR A 1 23.39 11.75 -15.79
N ASP A 2 22.23 11.19 -16.10
CA ASP A 2 21.86 9.82 -15.76
C ASP A 2 22.47 8.79 -16.74
N CYS A 3 22.22 7.50 -16.50
CA CYS A 3 22.71 6.41 -17.35
C CYS A 3 22.13 6.42 -18.77
N SER A 4 21.01 7.10 -18.98
CA SER A 4 20.39 7.28 -20.30
C SER A 4 20.93 8.51 -21.05
N GLY A 5 21.86 9.25 -20.45
CA GLY A 5 22.44 10.46 -21.00
C GLY A 5 21.62 11.74 -20.79
N TYR A 6 20.56 11.68 -19.99
CA TYR A 6 19.71 12.83 -19.70
C TYR A 6 20.29 13.68 -18.58
N THR A 7 20.14 14.99 -18.66
CA THR A 7 20.88 15.92 -17.80
C THR A 7 19.95 16.80 -16.96
N THR A 8 20.25 16.91 -15.67
CA THR A 8 19.69 17.92 -14.78
C THR A 8 20.79 18.91 -14.41
N ARG A 9 20.50 20.20 -14.50
CA ARG A 9 21.42 21.29 -14.14
C ARG A 9 20.89 22.05 -12.94
N TYR A 10 21.81 22.51 -12.08
CA TYR A 10 21.51 23.24 -10.88
C TYR A 10 22.20 24.60 -10.90
N GLU A 11 21.51 25.64 -10.44
CA GLU A 11 22.08 26.94 -10.21
C GLU A 11 22.09 27.25 -8.71
N TYR A 12 23.12 27.93 -8.27
CA TYR A 12 23.33 28.30 -6.87
C TYR A 12 23.62 29.77 -6.74
N ASP A 13 23.21 30.35 -5.63
CA ASP A 13 23.63 31.72 -5.27
C ASP A 13 25.05 31.73 -4.68
N ARG A 14 25.50 32.92 -4.33
CA ARG A 14 26.85 33.11 -3.73
C ARG A 14 27.03 32.42 -2.37
N TYR A 15 25.95 31.97 -1.74
CA TYR A 15 25.96 31.27 -0.47
C TYR A 15 25.84 29.74 -0.63
N GLY A 16 25.81 29.25 -1.85
CA GLY A 16 25.64 27.84 -2.15
C GLY A 16 24.22 27.33 -2.07
N GLN A 17 23.22 28.22 -1.97
CA GLN A 17 21.81 27.86 -1.94
C GLN A 17 21.29 27.64 -3.35
N GLN A 18 20.54 26.56 -3.56
CA GLN A 18 20.00 26.19 -4.86
C GLN A 18 18.89 27.15 -5.28
N THR A 19 19.13 27.92 -6.34
CA THR A 19 18.19 28.92 -6.86
C THR A 19 17.37 28.43 -8.03
N ALA A 20 17.87 27.48 -8.78
CA ALA A 20 17.17 26.91 -9.92
C ALA A 20 17.56 25.44 -10.17
N VAL A 21 16.59 24.67 -10.69
CA VAL A 21 16.79 23.33 -11.22
C VAL A 21 16.24 23.29 -12.63
N HIS A 22 17.09 22.91 -13.59
CA HIS A 22 16.73 22.77 -15.00
C HIS A 22 16.78 21.28 -15.37
N ARG A 23 15.65 20.73 -15.75
CA ARG A 23 15.50 19.33 -16.12
C ARG A 23 15.30 19.20 -17.64
N GLU A 24 15.34 18.00 -18.14
CA GLU A 24 14.95 17.68 -19.51
C GLU A 24 13.49 18.14 -19.78
N GLU A 25 13.08 18.18 -21.02
CA GLU A 25 11.77 18.65 -21.49
C GLU A 25 11.50 20.15 -21.20
N GLY A 26 12.55 20.92 -20.94
CA GLY A 26 12.46 22.36 -20.68
C GLY A 26 11.83 22.73 -19.32
N ILE A 27 11.80 21.80 -18.38
CA ILE A 27 11.20 22.00 -17.06
C ILE A 27 12.21 22.67 -16.15
N SER A 28 11.88 23.87 -15.65
CA SER A 28 12.70 24.63 -14.72
C SER A 28 11.90 25.08 -13.51
N THR A 29 12.48 24.92 -12.32
CA THR A 29 11.93 25.38 -11.07
C THR A 29 12.88 26.35 -10.40
N TYR A 30 12.35 27.28 -9.61
CA TYR A 30 13.11 28.37 -9.01
C TYR A 30 12.80 28.48 -7.53
N SER A 31 13.83 28.82 -6.75
CA SER A 31 13.72 29.04 -5.31
C SER A 31 14.41 30.34 -4.93
N SER A 32 13.84 31.07 -3.98
CA SER A 32 14.45 32.26 -3.41
C SER A 32 14.51 32.19 -1.88
N TYR A 33 15.52 32.86 -1.32
CA TYR A 33 15.86 32.77 0.10
C TYR A 33 15.95 34.15 0.73
N ASN A 34 15.65 34.20 2.03
CA ASN A 34 15.89 35.42 2.80
C ASN A 34 17.38 35.53 3.22
N PRO A 35 17.80 36.66 3.85
CA PRO A 35 19.18 36.80 4.31
C PRO A 35 19.63 35.79 5.38
N ARG A 36 18.70 35.06 6.01
CA ARG A 36 18.99 33.96 6.94
C ARG A 36 19.14 32.60 6.27
N GLY A 37 18.99 32.52 4.95
CA GLY A 37 19.06 31.28 4.20
C GLY A 37 17.78 30.45 4.20
N GLN A 38 16.67 31.01 4.65
CA GLN A 38 15.38 30.29 4.67
C GLN A 38 14.66 30.51 3.34
N LEU A 39 14.00 29.43 2.86
CA LEU A 39 13.21 29.47 1.64
C LEU A 39 11.99 30.36 1.81
N VAL A 40 11.89 31.43 1.04
CA VAL A 40 10.74 32.34 1.08
C VAL A 40 9.80 32.21 -0.10
N SER A 41 10.28 31.64 -1.21
CA SER A 41 9.48 31.44 -2.40
C SER A 41 9.98 30.26 -3.21
N GLN A 42 9.03 29.52 -3.77
CA GLN A 42 9.30 28.46 -4.72
C GLN A 42 8.35 28.62 -5.90
N ARG A 43 8.90 28.63 -7.10
CA ARG A 43 8.13 28.77 -8.33
C ARG A 43 8.30 27.54 -9.20
N ASP A 44 7.19 26.96 -9.64
CA ASP A 44 7.19 25.80 -10.52
C ASP A 44 7.43 26.16 -11.99
N ALA A 45 7.45 25.16 -12.86
CA ALA A 45 7.72 25.31 -14.28
C ALA A 45 6.64 26.14 -15.02
N GLN A 46 5.45 26.30 -14.47
CA GLN A 46 4.36 27.13 -15.01
C GLN A 46 4.35 28.54 -14.42
N GLY A 47 5.29 28.88 -13.55
CA GLY A 47 5.39 30.17 -12.92
C GLY A 47 4.49 30.34 -11.69
N ARG A 48 3.86 29.27 -11.21
CA ARG A 48 3.04 29.30 -10.00
C ARG A 48 3.95 29.38 -8.78
N GLU A 49 3.65 30.29 -7.87
CA GLU A 49 4.52 30.59 -6.74
C GLU A 49 3.88 30.23 -5.41
N THR A 50 4.61 29.49 -4.59
CA THR A 50 4.31 29.25 -3.18
C THR A 50 5.25 30.09 -2.35
N ARG A 51 4.72 30.82 -1.35
CA ARG A 51 5.49 31.71 -0.46
C ARG A 51 5.46 31.21 0.97
N TYR A 52 6.56 31.48 1.69
CA TYR A 52 6.78 31.08 3.07
C TYR A 52 7.14 32.28 3.92
N GLU A 53 6.55 32.37 5.09
CA GLU A 53 6.78 33.43 6.04
C GLU A 53 7.32 32.88 7.34
N TYR A 54 8.23 33.60 7.97
CA TYR A 54 8.92 33.17 9.18
C TYR A 54 8.79 34.22 10.29
N SER A 55 8.81 33.77 11.54
CA SER A 55 8.91 34.62 12.71
C SER A 55 10.32 35.22 12.86
N ALA A 56 10.46 36.14 13.75
CA ALA A 56 11.76 36.67 14.12
C ALA A 56 12.69 35.59 14.73
N ALA A 57 12.13 34.57 15.35
CA ALA A 57 12.84 33.42 15.89
C ALA A 57 13.27 32.41 14.81
N GLY A 58 12.72 32.53 13.59
CA GLY A 58 13.01 31.63 12.46
C GLY A 58 12.01 30.52 12.25
N ASP A 59 10.89 30.51 12.97
CA ASP A 59 9.83 29.49 12.79
C ASP A 59 8.95 29.84 11.61
N LEU A 60 8.53 28.82 10.86
CA LEU A 60 7.58 28.97 9.76
C LEU A 60 6.19 29.33 10.32
N THR A 61 5.75 30.54 10.06
CA THR A 61 4.46 31.06 10.58
C THR A 61 3.34 30.98 9.57
N ALA A 62 3.65 30.99 8.28
CA ALA A 62 2.65 30.91 7.24
C ALA A 62 3.20 30.34 5.93
N THR A 63 2.31 29.67 5.21
CA THR A 63 2.51 29.26 3.82
C THR A 63 1.40 29.89 2.99
N VAL A 64 1.75 30.53 1.89
CA VAL A 64 0.80 31.12 0.94
C VAL A 64 0.85 30.34 -0.35
N SER A 65 -0.28 29.72 -0.72
CA SER A 65 -0.42 28.95 -1.96
C SER A 65 -0.48 29.85 -3.20
N PRO A 66 -0.31 29.32 -4.41
CA PRO A 66 -0.36 30.10 -5.65
C PRO A 66 -1.66 30.89 -5.86
N ASP A 67 -2.78 30.42 -5.33
CA ASP A 67 -4.07 31.12 -5.38
C ASP A 67 -4.25 32.18 -4.26
N GLY A 68 -3.23 32.36 -3.42
CA GLY A 68 -3.22 33.32 -2.34
C GLY A 68 -3.82 32.85 -1.03
N LYS A 69 -4.23 31.60 -0.90
CA LYS A 69 -4.71 31.01 0.37
C LYS A 69 -3.56 30.87 1.35
N ARG A 70 -3.84 31.22 2.60
CA ARG A 70 -2.83 31.29 3.68
C ARG A 70 -3.12 30.24 4.74
N SER A 71 -2.15 29.40 5.02
CA SER A 71 -2.13 28.48 6.16
C SER A 71 -1.18 29.03 7.21
N THR A 72 -1.55 29.00 8.49
CA THR A 72 -0.79 29.61 9.58
C THR A 72 -0.49 28.60 10.67
N ILE A 73 0.68 28.79 11.31
CA ILE A 73 1.13 27.99 12.45
C ILE A 73 1.46 28.95 13.58
N GLU A 74 0.93 28.69 14.78
CA GLU A 74 1.26 29.42 15.99
C GLU A 74 2.17 28.56 16.87
N TYR A 75 3.13 29.21 17.51
CA TYR A 75 4.13 28.56 18.35
C TYR A 75 4.07 29.08 19.78
N ASP A 76 4.44 28.25 20.75
CA ASP A 76 4.65 28.65 22.12
C ASP A 76 6.01 29.38 22.28
N LYS A 77 6.31 29.84 23.51
CA LYS A 77 7.57 30.51 23.81
C LYS A 77 8.82 29.62 23.66
N ARG A 78 8.64 28.31 23.53
CA ARG A 78 9.72 27.34 23.30
C ARG A 78 9.86 26.96 21.83
N GLY A 79 9.08 27.59 20.93
CA GLY A 79 9.11 27.28 19.50
C GLY A 79 8.35 26.01 19.10
N ARG A 80 7.49 25.47 19.99
CA ARG A 80 6.68 24.29 19.67
C ARG A 80 5.35 24.73 19.07
N PRO A 81 4.87 24.05 18.00
CA PRO A 81 3.57 24.39 17.41
C PRO A 81 2.44 24.10 18.39
N VAL A 82 1.57 25.08 18.62
CA VAL A 82 0.40 24.96 19.50
C VAL A 82 -0.90 25.00 18.73
N SER A 83 -0.90 25.59 17.53
CA SER A 83 -2.05 25.52 16.63
C SER A 83 -1.64 25.61 15.18
N VAL A 84 -2.41 24.95 14.33
CA VAL A 84 -2.29 25.00 12.87
C VAL A 84 -3.65 25.34 12.31
N THR A 85 -3.73 26.40 11.50
CA THR A 85 -4.96 26.82 10.83
C THR A 85 -4.80 26.72 9.32
N GLU A 86 -5.67 25.98 8.68
CA GLU A 86 -5.70 25.79 7.24
C GLU A 86 -7.16 25.90 6.77
N GLY A 87 -7.40 26.74 5.76
CA GLY A 87 -8.74 26.95 5.23
C GLY A 87 -9.80 27.36 6.27
N GLY A 88 -9.38 28.06 7.33
CA GLY A 88 -10.25 28.47 8.44
C GLY A 88 -10.50 27.39 9.49
N LEU A 89 -9.92 26.20 9.36
CA LEU A 89 -10.02 25.09 10.30
C LEU A 89 -8.76 25.01 11.15
N THR A 90 -8.92 24.87 12.46
CA THR A 90 -7.80 24.91 13.42
C THR A 90 -7.69 23.61 14.19
N ARG A 91 -6.47 23.09 14.29
CA ARG A 91 -6.04 22.02 15.19
C ARG A 91 -5.12 22.60 16.26
N SER A 92 -5.21 22.05 17.46
CA SER A 92 -4.41 22.55 18.59
C SER A 92 -3.69 21.40 19.29
N MET A 93 -2.53 21.71 19.85
CA MET A 93 -1.66 20.78 20.57
C MET A 93 -1.28 21.35 21.92
N GLY A 94 -1.37 20.53 22.97
CA GLY A 94 -0.92 20.85 24.31
C GLY A 94 0.25 19.98 24.74
N TYR A 95 1.18 20.58 25.51
CA TYR A 95 2.40 19.90 25.93
C TYR A 95 2.52 19.90 27.45
N ASP A 96 3.22 18.92 27.98
CA ASP A 96 3.66 18.92 29.40
C ASP A 96 4.95 19.71 29.59
N ALA A 97 5.41 19.77 30.82
CA ALA A 97 6.66 20.48 31.17
C ALA A 97 7.90 19.87 30.50
N ALA A 98 7.87 18.57 30.18
CA ALA A 98 8.95 17.88 29.49
C ALA A 98 8.91 18.07 27.96
N GLY A 99 7.87 18.69 27.43
CA GLY A 99 7.71 18.92 26.00
C GLY A 99 7.00 17.80 25.24
N ARG A 100 6.37 16.86 25.95
CA ARG A 100 5.62 15.77 25.33
C ARG A 100 4.17 16.21 25.08
N ILE A 101 3.59 15.77 23.96
CA ILE A 101 2.18 16.03 23.64
C ILE A 101 1.29 15.31 24.65
N THR A 102 0.45 16.07 25.34
CA THR A 102 -0.53 15.53 26.29
C THR A 102 -1.96 15.64 25.82
N VAL A 103 -2.25 16.61 24.96
CA VAL A 103 -3.60 16.88 24.43
C VAL A 103 -3.52 17.26 22.97
N LEU A 104 -4.39 16.65 22.17
CA LEU A 104 -4.69 17.10 20.81
C LEU A 104 -6.16 17.54 20.77
N THR A 105 -6.41 18.67 20.14
CA THR A 105 -7.78 19.17 19.90
C THR A 105 -8.01 19.24 18.41
N ASN A 106 -8.99 18.49 17.91
CA ASN A 106 -9.30 18.47 16.48
C ASN A 106 -10.15 19.68 16.07
N GLU A 107 -10.48 19.77 14.81
CA GLU A 107 -11.22 20.89 14.22
C GLU A 107 -12.66 20.97 14.74
N ASN A 108 -13.22 19.87 15.26
CA ASN A 108 -14.53 19.85 15.92
C ASN A 108 -14.47 20.27 17.40
N GLY A 109 -13.28 20.51 17.95
CA GLY A 109 -13.06 20.81 19.35
C GLY A 109 -12.99 19.59 20.27
N SER A 110 -13.01 18.38 19.73
CA SER A 110 -12.86 17.15 20.49
C SER A 110 -11.40 16.92 20.86
N GLN A 111 -11.15 16.25 21.98
CA GLN A 111 -9.81 16.07 22.52
C GLN A 111 -9.39 14.62 22.59
N SER A 112 -8.12 14.39 22.27
CA SER A 112 -7.38 13.15 22.55
C SER A 112 -6.28 13.42 23.56
N THR A 113 -6.08 12.54 24.54
CA THR A 113 -5.13 12.74 25.64
C THR A 113 -4.12 11.62 25.72
N PHE A 114 -2.91 11.95 26.19
CA PHE A 114 -1.78 11.04 26.27
C PHE A 114 -1.11 11.12 27.64
N ARG A 115 -0.64 9.97 28.14
CA ARG A 115 0.17 9.86 29.35
C ARG A 115 1.45 9.07 29.08
N TYR A 116 2.49 9.43 29.77
CA TYR A 116 3.83 8.87 29.58
C TYR A 116 4.42 8.36 30.90
N ASP A 117 5.32 7.41 30.80
CA ASP A 117 6.15 7.00 31.92
C ASP A 117 7.36 7.95 32.12
N PRO A 118 8.15 7.77 33.19
CA PRO A 118 9.31 8.63 33.46
C PRO A 118 10.42 8.58 32.42
N VAL A 119 10.40 7.59 31.52
CA VAL A 119 11.38 7.46 30.41
C VAL A 119 10.74 7.76 29.04
N ASP A 120 9.69 8.59 29.06
CA ASP A 120 9.03 9.17 27.88
C ASP A 120 8.30 8.18 26.95
N ARG A 121 7.95 6.98 27.46
CA ARG A 121 7.16 6.00 26.71
C ARG A 121 5.67 6.21 26.94
N LEU A 122 4.86 6.09 25.90
CA LEU A 122 3.42 6.21 25.97
C LEU A 122 2.82 5.07 26.81
N THR A 123 2.12 5.39 27.87
CA THR A 123 1.47 4.42 28.75
C THR A 123 -0.04 4.39 28.60
N GLU A 124 -0.66 5.49 28.24
CA GLU A 124 -2.11 5.60 28.04
C GLU A 124 -2.42 6.60 26.92
N GLN A 125 -3.34 6.23 26.08
CA GLN A 125 -3.93 7.10 25.07
C GLN A 125 -5.44 7.01 25.16
N ARG A 126 -6.11 8.16 25.16
CA ARG A 126 -7.55 8.26 25.04
C ARG A 126 -7.89 8.98 23.75
N GLY A 127 -8.63 8.33 22.85
CA GLY A 127 -9.02 8.87 21.57
C GLY A 127 -10.08 9.97 21.65
N PHE A 128 -10.36 10.63 20.53
CA PHE A 128 -11.40 11.65 20.41
C PHE A 128 -12.81 11.14 20.72
N ASP A 129 -13.04 9.84 20.60
CA ASP A 129 -14.28 9.14 20.92
C ASP A 129 -14.31 8.56 22.33
N GLY A 130 -13.24 8.75 23.11
CA GLY A 130 -13.11 8.24 24.45
C GLY A 130 -12.56 6.82 24.59
N ARG A 131 -12.28 6.13 23.50
CA ARG A 131 -11.61 4.81 23.50
C ARG A 131 -10.25 4.91 24.18
N THR A 132 -9.99 4.02 25.14
CA THR A 132 -8.79 4.06 25.93
C THR A 132 -7.88 2.87 25.62
N GLN A 133 -6.62 3.14 25.37
CA GLN A 133 -5.57 2.15 25.14
C GLN A 133 -4.44 2.37 26.14
N ARG A 134 -3.91 1.28 26.70
CA ARG A 134 -2.83 1.29 27.69
C ARG A 134 -1.71 0.36 27.25
N TYR A 135 -0.47 0.72 27.61
CA TYR A 135 0.72 0.02 27.18
C TYR A 135 1.67 -0.22 28.33
N GLN A 136 2.31 -1.39 28.32
CA GLN A 136 3.37 -1.76 29.27
C GLN A 136 4.60 -2.25 28.52
N TYR A 137 5.75 -1.95 29.07
CA TYR A 137 7.04 -2.22 28.46
C TYR A 137 7.94 -3.00 29.43
N ASP A 138 8.87 -3.79 28.89
CA ASP A 138 9.92 -4.39 29.67
C ASP A 138 11.06 -3.40 29.99
N LEU A 139 12.07 -3.86 30.71
CA LEU A 139 13.22 -3.03 31.09
C LEU A 139 14.07 -2.59 29.90
N THR A 140 13.97 -3.29 28.78
CA THR A 140 14.68 -2.96 27.52
C THR A 140 13.87 -2.04 26.61
N GLY A 141 12.64 -1.72 26.98
CA GLY A 141 11.75 -0.83 26.23
C GLY A 141 10.86 -1.52 25.20
N LYS A 142 10.83 -2.88 25.19
CA LYS A 142 9.92 -3.60 24.28
C LYS A 142 8.51 -3.62 24.84
N LEU A 143 7.52 -3.45 23.97
CA LEU A 143 6.11 -3.57 24.32
C LEU A 143 5.81 -5.03 24.72
N THR A 144 5.38 -5.23 25.95
CA THR A 144 5.01 -6.56 26.46
C THR A 144 3.53 -6.76 26.59
N GLN A 145 2.77 -5.69 26.83
CA GLN A 145 1.33 -5.73 26.98
C GLN A 145 0.68 -4.48 26.42
N SER A 146 -0.48 -4.67 25.78
CA SER A 146 -1.43 -3.59 25.51
C SER A 146 -2.82 -3.97 26.00
N GLU A 147 -3.57 -2.99 26.42
CA GLU A 147 -4.98 -3.09 26.78
C GLU A 147 -5.79 -2.12 25.95
N ASP A 148 -6.86 -2.59 25.31
CA ASP A 148 -7.75 -1.81 24.45
C ASP A 148 -9.19 -2.11 24.88
N GLU A 149 -9.80 -1.20 25.66
CA GLU A 149 -11.16 -1.37 26.21
C GLU A 149 -11.35 -2.75 26.89
N GLY A 150 -10.35 -3.20 27.66
CA GLY A 150 -10.38 -4.49 28.37
C GLY A 150 -9.85 -5.68 27.56
N LEU A 151 -9.50 -5.49 26.31
CA LEU A 151 -8.85 -6.51 25.51
C LEU A 151 -7.34 -6.49 25.77
N ILE A 152 -6.82 -7.53 26.41
CA ILE A 152 -5.40 -7.61 26.82
C ILE A 152 -4.62 -8.46 25.82
N THR A 153 -3.62 -7.84 25.20
CA THR A 153 -2.67 -8.52 24.31
C THR A 153 -1.31 -8.60 24.95
N LEU A 154 -0.71 -9.79 24.95
CA LEU A 154 0.63 -10.05 25.45
C LEU A 154 1.55 -10.50 24.29
N TRP A 155 2.75 -9.94 24.23
CA TRP A 155 3.80 -10.34 23.30
C TRP A 155 4.89 -11.09 24.04
N HIS A 156 5.35 -12.18 23.45
CA HIS A 156 6.42 -13.02 23.99
C HIS A 156 7.61 -13.03 23.03
N TYR A 157 8.79 -12.95 23.60
CA TYR A 157 10.05 -12.84 22.87
C TYR A 157 10.99 -13.99 23.21
N ASP A 158 11.83 -14.37 22.26
CA ASP A 158 12.94 -15.32 22.50
C ASP A 158 14.17 -14.60 23.09
N ALA A 159 15.23 -15.37 23.32
CA ALA A 159 16.49 -14.85 23.86
C ALA A 159 17.21 -13.88 22.90
N SER A 160 16.82 -13.83 21.64
CA SER A 160 17.35 -12.92 20.62
C SER A 160 16.41 -11.72 20.38
N ASP A 161 15.46 -11.48 21.29
CA ASP A 161 14.47 -10.39 21.21
C ASP A 161 13.51 -10.46 20.03
N ARG A 162 13.32 -11.64 19.43
CA ARG A 162 12.37 -11.87 18.36
C ARG A 162 11.03 -12.35 18.92
N ILE A 163 9.92 -11.86 18.34
CA ILE A 163 8.57 -12.30 18.73
C ILE A 163 8.39 -13.77 18.39
N THR A 164 8.00 -14.57 19.37
CA THR A 164 7.71 -16.00 19.19
C THR A 164 6.23 -16.29 19.11
N HIS A 165 5.44 -15.63 19.92
CA HIS A 165 3.99 -15.77 19.92
C HIS A 165 3.33 -14.57 20.60
N ARG A 166 2.04 -14.45 20.34
CA ARG A 166 1.16 -13.44 20.93
C ARG A 166 -0.06 -14.10 21.50
N THR A 167 -0.57 -13.59 22.60
CA THR A 167 -1.83 -14.03 23.19
C THR A 167 -2.78 -12.85 23.33
N VAL A 168 -4.08 -13.11 23.24
CA VAL A 168 -5.14 -12.12 23.45
C VAL A 168 -6.12 -12.69 24.46
N ASN A 169 -6.28 -11.99 25.59
CA ASN A 169 -7.08 -12.46 26.74
C ASN A 169 -6.72 -13.89 27.19
N GLY A 170 -5.46 -14.27 27.06
CA GLY A 170 -4.93 -15.58 27.38
C GLY A 170 -5.02 -16.63 26.28
N ASP A 171 -5.77 -16.37 25.21
CA ASP A 171 -5.87 -17.29 24.10
C ASP A 171 -4.71 -17.06 23.10
N PRO A 172 -4.12 -18.14 22.53
CA PRO A 172 -3.10 -18.02 21.52
C PRO A 172 -3.62 -17.29 20.27
N ALA A 173 -2.85 -16.30 19.82
CA ALA A 173 -3.11 -15.61 18.55
C ALA A 173 -2.12 -16.10 17.49
N GLU A 174 -1.06 -15.37 17.20
CA GLU A 174 -0.08 -15.79 16.19
C GLU A 174 1.14 -16.46 16.81
N GLN A 175 1.81 -17.27 15.98
CA GLN A 175 3.09 -17.91 16.26
C GLN A 175 4.08 -17.65 15.15
N TRP A 176 5.31 -17.28 15.50
CA TRP A 176 6.43 -17.02 14.60
C TRP A 176 7.49 -18.11 14.77
N GLN A 177 8.01 -18.64 13.68
CA GLN A 177 9.11 -19.59 13.64
C GLN A 177 10.25 -19.05 12.77
N TYR A 178 11.47 -19.24 13.23
CA TYR A 178 12.67 -18.75 12.59
C TYR A 178 13.63 -19.91 12.30
N ASP A 179 14.45 -19.75 11.25
CA ASP A 179 15.52 -20.68 10.95
C ASP A 179 16.79 -20.37 11.76
N GLU A 180 17.85 -21.15 11.51
CA GLU A 180 19.15 -20.99 12.17
C GLU A 180 19.82 -19.64 11.86
N HIS A 181 19.48 -18.99 10.74
CA HIS A 181 19.96 -17.66 10.39
C HIS A 181 19.15 -16.54 11.07
N GLY A 182 18.05 -16.88 11.71
CA GLY A 182 17.12 -15.93 12.29
C GLY A 182 16.09 -15.35 11.32
N TRP A 183 15.94 -15.93 10.13
CA TRP A 183 14.95 -15.52 9.17
C TRP A 183 13.59 -16.15 9.49
N LEU A 184 12.52 -15.39 9.32
CA LEU A 184 11.16 -15.85 9.55
C LEU A 184 10.77 -16.90 8.50
N THR A 185 10.53 -18.14 8.92
CA THR A 185 10.15 -19.24 8.02
C THR A 185 8.67 -19.51 8.00
N THR A 186 8.00 -19.35 9.14
CA THR A 186 6.57 -19.65 9.25
C THR A 186 5.90 -18.69 10.23
N LEU A 187 4.76 -18.19 9.83
CA LEU A 187 3.83 -17.44 10.64
C LEU A 187 2.47 -18.12 10.57
N SER A 188 1.86 -18.45 11.69
CA SER A 188 0.61 -19.19 11.73
C SER A 188 -0.33 -18.70 12.82
N HIS A 189 -1.63 -18.88 12.58
CA HIS A 189 -2.67 -18.69 13.58
C HIS A 189 -3.88 -19.57 13.27
N THR A 190 -4.84 -19.59 14.20
CA THR A 190 -6.16 -20.18 13.99
C THR A 190 -7.18 -19.07 13.76
N CYS A 191 -7.90 -19.14 12.64
CA CYS A 191 -8.95 -18.20 12.28
C CYS A 191 -10.20 -18.97 11.89
N GLU A 192 -11.33 -18.68 12.52
CA GLU A 192 -12.62 -19.36 12.25
C GLU A 192 -12.52 -20.90 12.20
N GLY A 193 -11.76 -21.47 13.14
CA GLY A 193 -11.55 -22.92 13.23
C GLY A 193 -10.58 -23.52 12.21
N HIS A 194 -9.93 -22.73 11.40
CA HIS A 194 -8.93 -23.17 10.40
C HIS A 194 -7.54 -22.70 10.80
N ARG A 195 -6.54 -23.54 10.53
CA ARG A 195 -5.14 -23.10 10.62
C ARG A 195 -4.76 -22.39 9.33
N VAL A 196 -4.39 -21.13 9.46
CA VAL A 196 -3.91 -20.30 8.34
C VAL A 196 -2.45 -20.00 8.58
N SER A 197 -1.62 -20.29 7.59
CA SER A 197 -0.16 -20.14 7.71
C SER A 197 0.42 -19.47 6.48
N VAL A 198 1.53 -18.77 6.73
CA VAL A 198 2.38 -18.19 5.69
C VAL A 198 3.78 -18.78 5.86
N HIS A 199 4.33 -19.32 4.79
CA HIS A 199 5.67 -19.93 4.76
C HIS A 199 6.56 -19.13 3.83
N TYR A 200 7.78 -18.88 4.26
CA TYR A 200 8.78 -18.14 3.50
C TYR A 200 9.97 -19.00 3.15
N GLY A 201 10.41 -18.89 1.91
CA GLY A 201 11.64 -19.50 1.42
C GLY A 201 12.67 -18.43 1.10
N TYR A 202 13.94 -18.70 1.37
CA TYR A 202 15.05 -17.78 1.14
C TYR A 202 16.17 -18.45 0.37
N ASP A 203 16.93 -17.65 -0.37
CA ASP A 203 18.20 -18.10 -0.94
C ASP A 203 19.35 -17.91 0.07
N ASP A 204 20.54 -18.36 -0.31
CA ASP A 204 21.75 -18.29 0.52
C ASP A 204 22.14 -16.85 0.90
N LYS A 205 21.59 -15.84 0.22
CA LYS A 205 21.82 -14.42 0.48
C LYS A 205 20.71 -13.81 1.36
N GLY A 206 19.72 -14.60 1.77
CA GLY A 206 18.59 -14.13 2.57
C GLY A 206 17.50 -13.41 1.78
N ARG A 207 17.51 -13.51 0.44
CA ARG A 207 16.46 -12.94 -0.39
C ARG A 207 15.27 -13.88 -0.46
N LEU A 208 14.07 -13.32 -0.43
CA LEU A 208 12.82 -14.10 -0.48
C LEU A 208 12.69 -14.77 -1.86
N THR A 209 12.71 -16.09 -1.91
CA THR A 209 12.53 -16.88 -3.13
C THR A 209 11.10 -17.36 -3.31
N GLY A 210 10.31 -17.40 -2.26
CA GLY A 210 8.93 -17.81 -2.34
C GLY A 210 8.13 -17.50 -1.08
N GLU A 211 6.86 -17.26 -1.27
CA GLU A 211 5.86 -17.13 -0.23
C GLU A 211 4.72 -18.13 -0.52
N ARG A 212 4.41 -18.95 0.46
CA ARG A 212 3.36 -19.95 0.37
C ARG A 212 2.31 -19.73 1.44
N GLN A 213 1.06 -19.56 1.04
CA GLN A 213 -0.09 -19.38 1.91
C GLN A 213 -0.91 -20.65 1.96
N THR A 214 -1.28 -21.09 3.16
CA THR A 214 -2.03 -22.33 3.34
C THR A 214 -3.19 -22.12 4.30
N VAL A 215 -4.32 -22.77 3.99
CA VAL A 215 -5.47 -22.93 4.89
C VAL A 215 -5.75 -24.42 5.03
N GLU A 216 -5.71 -24.92 6.25
CA GLU A 216 -5.95 -26.34 6.54
C GLU A 216 -6.98 -26.51 7.66
N ASN A 217 -7.67 -27.63 7.62
CA ASN A 217 -8.48 -28.10 8.73
C ASN A 217 -7.56 -28.71 9.78
N PRO A 218 -7.46 -28.14 11.01
CA PRO A 218 -6.51 -28.61 12.02
C PRO A 218 -6.85 -29.99 12.57
N GLU A 219 -8.11 -30.46 12.45
CA GLU A 219 -8.55 -31.76 12.94
C GLU A 219 -8.25 -32.90 11.95
N THR A 220 -8.45 -32.64 10.67
CA THR A 220 -8.30 -33.65 9.60
C THR A 220 -6.97 -33.55 8.87
N GLY A 221 -6.28 -32.42 8.96
CA GLY A 221 -5.08 -32.10 8.17
C GLY A 221 -5.36 -31.86 6.68
N GLU A 222 -6.64 -31.75 6.30
CA GLU A 222 -7.03 -31.47 4.92
C GLU A 222 -6.63 -30.06 4.51
N MET A 223 -5.90 -29.93 3.40
CA MET A 223 -5.54 -28.67 2.79
C MET A 223 -6.74 -28.13 1.99
N LEU A 224 -7.28 -27.00 2.44
CA LEU A 224 -8.43 -26.35 1.80
C LEU A 224 -8.00 -25.33 0.75
N TRP A 225 -6.88 -24.66 0.99
CA TRP A 225 -6.33 -23.67 0.10
C TRP A 225 -4.82 -23.63 0.20
N GLU A 226 -4.18 -23.54 -0.94
CA GLU A 226 -2.74 -23.36 -1.08
C GLU A 226 -2.45 -22.40 -2.23
N HIS A 227 -1.59 -21.43 -1.98
CA HIS A 227 -1.14 -20.48 -2.97
C HIS A 227 0.34 -20.18 -2.77
N GLU A 228 1.10 -20.25 -3.83
CA GLU A 228 2.54 -19.99 -3.79
C GLU A 228 2.94 -18.98 -4.86
N THR A 229 3.81 -18.06 -4.52
CA THR A 229 4.43 -17.13 -5.46
C THR A 229 5.95 -17.25 -5.33
N GLY A 230 6.61 -17.56 -6.44
CA GLY A 230 8.05 -17.63 -6.53
C GLY A 230 8.65 -16.32 -7.07
N HIS A 231 9.84 -15.99 -6.60
CA HIS A 231 10.63 -14.87 -7.06
C HIS A 231 12.01 -15.32 -7.48
N ALA A 232 12.44 -14.92 -8.67
CA ALA A 232 13.78 -15.16 -9.16
C ALA A 232 14.54 -13.85 -9.31
N TYR A 233 15.84 -13.89 -9.02
CA TYR A 233 16.71 -12.75 -9.04
C TYR A 233 17.80 -12.93 -10.09
N SER A 234 18.24 -11.81 -10.71
CA SER A 234 19.42 -11.81 -11.56
C SER A 234 20.68 -12.06 -10.72
N GLU A 235 21.81 -12.29 -11.37
CA GLU A 235 23.11 -12.36 -10.70
C GLU A 235 23.44 -11.11 -9.92
N GLN A 236 22.91 -9.96 -10.35
CA GLN A 236 23.05 -8.66 -9.69
C GLN A 236 22.01 -8.42 -8.60
N GLY A 237 21.04 -9.34 -8.42
CA GLY A 237 20.06 -9.29 -7.36
C GLY A 237 18.77 -8.54 -7.71
N LEU A 238 18.56 -8.17 -8.97
CA LEU A 238 17.28 -7.61 -9.42
C LEU A 238 16.17 -8.67 -9.42
N ALA A 239 15.01 -8.34 -8.88
CA ALA A 239 13.81 -9.14 -9.04
C ALA A 239 13.29 -9.01 -10.47
N THR A 240 13.80 -9.86 -11.37
CA THR A 240 13.52 -9.77 -12.81
C THR A 240 12.36 -10.66 -13.23
N ARG A 241 11.99 -11.62 -12.40
CA ARG A 241 11.02 -12.65 -12.75
C ARG A 241 10.15 -12.99 -11.56
N GLN A 242 8.85 -12.98 -11.79
CA GLN A 242 7.83 -13.44 -10.86
C GLN A 242 7.23 -14.74 -11.42
N GLU A 243 7.11 -15.74 -10.57
CA GLU A 243 6.50 -17.02 -10.90
C GLU A 243 5.18 -17.18 -10.14
N PRO A 244 4.07 -16.69 -10.69
CA PRO A 244 2.76 -16.83 -10.07
C PRO A 244 2.30 -18.28 -10.13
N ASP A 245 1.58 -18.71 -9.11
CA ASP A 245 1.03 -20.06 -9.05
C ASP A 245 0.12 -20.39 -10.24
N GLY A 246 0.45 -21.44 -10.98
CA GLY A 246 -0.31 -21.94 -12.12
C GLY A 246 -0.23 -21.06 -13.38
N LEU A 247 0.64 -20.09 -13.44
CA LEU A 247 0.89 -19.25 -14.61
C LEU A 247 2.30 -19.39 -15.15
N PRO A 248 2.50 -19.10 -16.44
CA PRO A 248 3.84 -18.86 -16.96
C PRO A 248 4.51 -17.69 -16.25
N PRO A 249 5.85 -17.65 -16.20
CA PRO A 249 6.57 -16.56 -15.58
C PRO A 249 6.22 -15.20 -16.20
N VAL A 250 6.12 -14.20 -15.33
CA VAL A 250 6.01 -12.78 -15.72
C VAL A 250 7.41 -12.19 -15.70
N GLU A 251 7.86 -11.69 -16.85
CA GLU A 251 9.17 -11.07 -17.00
C GLU A 251 9.01 -9.60 -17.34
N TRP A 252 9.71 -8.75 -16.59
CA TRP A 252 9.73 -7.32 -16.81
C TRP A 252 10.94 -6.91 -17.60
N LEU A 253 10.70 -6.18 -18.69
CA LEU A 253 11.76 -5.59 -19.50
C LEU A 253 12.05 -4.18 -19.00
N THR A 254 13.31 -3.91 -18.75
CA THR A 254 13.75 -2.62 -18.21
C THR A 254 14.89 -2.03 -19.04
N TYR A 255 15.09 -0.73 -18.91
CA TYR A 255 16.21 -0.02 -19.51
C TYR A 255 16.80 1.00 -18.51
N GLY A 256 18.00 1.49 -18.80
CA GLY A 256 18.67 2.46 -17.94
C GLY A 256 18.84 1.93 -16.51
N SER A 257 18.37 2.69 -15.54
CA SER A 257 18.45 2.35 -14.13
C SER A 257 17.30 1.49 -13.61
N GLY A 258 16.58 0.79 -14.48
CA GLY A 258 15.48 -0.10 -14.10
C GLY A 258 14.10 0.44 -14.49
N TYR A 259 14.03 1.41 -15.41
CA TYR A 259 12.77 1.92 -15.92
C TYR A 259 12.08 0.88 -16.80
N LEU A 260 10.78 0.70 -16.57
CA LEU A 260 9.99 -0.30 -17.24
C LEU A 260 9.81 -0.01 -18.73
N ALA A 261 10.21 -0.95 -19.58
CA ALA A 261 10.08 -0.88 -21.02
C ALA A 261 9.01 -1.83 -21.58
N GLY A 262 8.66 -2.88 -20.85
CA GLY A 262 7.65 -3.84 -21.29
C GLY A 262 7.48 -5.01 -20.33
N MET A 263 6.58 -5.91 -20.71
CA MET A 263 6.27 -7.12 -19.96
C MET A 263 6.08 -8.30 -20.89
N LYS A 264 6.62 -9.44 -20.52
CA LYS A 264 6.41 -10.74 -21.16
C LYS A 264 5.68 -11.69 -20.22
N LEU A 265 4.81 -12.50 -20.80
CA LEU A 265 4.18 -13.61 -20.11
C LEU A 265 4.61 -14.92 -20.81
N GLY A 266 5.31 -15.79 -20.09
CA GLY A 266 5.84 -17.02 -20.66
C GLY A 266 6.75 -16.83 -21.88
N GLY A 267 7.53 -15.73 -21.89
CA GLY A 267 8.41 -15.40 -23.01
C GLY A 267 7.73 -14.64 -24.16
N THR A 268 6.41 -14.49 -24.15
CA THR A 268 5.66 -13.74 -25.16
C THR A 268 5.48 -12.28 -24.74
N PRO A 269 5.98 -11.30 -25.52
CA PRO A 269 5.75 -9.89 -25.21
C PRO A 269 4.26 -9.55 -25.31
N LEU A 270 3.73 -8.86 -24.29
CA LEU A 270 2.32 -8.47 -24.24
C LEU A 270 2.14 -6.96 -24.12
N VAL A 271 2.96 -6.30 -23.32
CA VAL A 271 2.86 -4.87 -23.05
C VAL A 271 4.19 -4.21 -23.37
N GLU A 272 4.13 -3.08 -24.07
CA GLU A 272 5.30 -2.24 -24.34
C GLU A 272 5.03 -0.81 -23.90
N TYR A 273 6.05 -0.17 -23.36
CA TYR A 273 6.02 1.22 -22.91
C TYR A 273 7.02 2.06 -23.68
N THR A 274 6.60 3.25 -24.04
CA THR A 274 7.47 4.32 -24.52
C THR A 274 7.57 5.40 -23.47
N ARG A 275 8.78 5.93 -23.24
CA ARG A 275 9.03 6.93 -22.20
C ARG A 275 9.75 8.15 -22.76
N ASP A 276 9.50 9.30 -22.14
CA ASP A 276 10.17 10.55 -22.47
C ASP A 276 11.55 10.65 -21.77
N ARG A 277 12.21 11.79 -21.94
CA ARG A 277 13.53 12.04 -21.33
C ARG A 277 13.50 12.25 -19.80
N LEU A 278 12.34 12.32 -19.20
CA LEU A 278 12.13 12.26 -17.75
C LEU A 278 11.68 10.87 -17.28
N HIS A 279 11.77 9.88 -18.16
CA HIS A 279 11.35 8.50 -17.93
C HIS A 279 9.86 8.31 -17.62
N ARG A 280 9.03 9.30 -17.95
CA ARG A 280 7.58 9.21 -17.81
C ARG A 280 6.98 8.43 -18.97
N GLU A 281 5.96 7.62 -18.68
CA GLU A 281 5.24 6.89 -19.71
C GLU A 281 4.51 7.83 -20.67
N THR A 282 4.86 7.80 -21.94
CA THR A 282 4.20 8.57 -23.00
C THR A 282 3.34 7.73 -23.92
N ALA A 283 3.62 6.43 -24.00
CA ALA A 283 2.79 5.50 -24.75
C ALA A 283 2.80 4.11 -24.11
N ARG A 284 1.69 3.41 -24.31
CA ARG A 284 1.52 2.01 -23.89
C ARG A 284 0.79 1.26 -24.98
N SER A 285 1.27 0.08 -25.33
CA SER A 285 0.61 -0.82 -26.27
C SER A 285 0.39 -2.21 -25.66
N PHE A 286 -0.69 -2.88 -26.08
CA PHE A 286 -1.02 -4.22 -25.66
C PHE A 286 -1.47 -5.05 -26.86
N GLY A 287 -0.89 -6.23 -27.03
CA GLY A 287 -1.23 -7.18 -28.10
C GLY A 287 -0.11 -8.21 -28.30
N GLY A 288 -0.43 -9.32 -28.97
CA GLY A 288 0.54 -10.38 -29.25
C GLY A 288 1.54 -9.99 -30.34
N ALA A 289 2.69 -10.64 -30.36
CA ALA A 289 3.72 -10.47 -31.38
C ALA A 289 3.19 -10.78 -32.78
N GLY A 290 3.26 -9.78 -33.67
CA GLY A 290 2.89 -9.95 -35.09
C GLY A 290 1.50 -9.44 -35.48
N SER A 291 0.72 -8.88 -34.56
CA SER A 291 -0.53 -8.18 -34.85
C SER A 291 -0.37 -6.67 -34.65
N THR A 292 -1.17 -5.89 -35.35
CA THR A 292 -1.41 -4.49 -34.97
C THR A 292 -1.92 -4.49 -33.54
N ALA A 293 -1.29 -3.70 -32.67
CA ALA A 293 -1.67 -3.62 -31.25
C ALA A 293 -3.16 -3.31 -31.13
N GLY A 294 -3.89 -4.17 -30.42
CA GLY A 294 -5.34 -3.99 -30.18
C GLY A 294 -5.64 -2.83 -29.25
N TYR A 295 -4.64 -2.40 -28.48
CA TYR A 295 -4.72 -1.27 -27.55
C TYR A 295 -3.48 -0.42 -27.68
N GLU A 296 -3.68 0.86 -27.91
CA GLU A 296 -2.63 1.89 -27.89
C GLU A 296 -3.11 3.10 -27.10
N GLN A 297 -2.32 3.52 -26.14
CA GLN A 297 -2.58 4.70 -25.31
C GLN A 297 -1.42 5.69 -25.45
N ALA A 298 -1.74 6.94 -25.73
CA ALA A 298 -0.82 8.06 -25.69
C ALA A 298 -1.11 8.94 -24.47
N THR A 299 -0.07 9.29 -23.73
CA THR A 299 -0.17 10.11 -22.53
C THR A 299 0.64 11.38 -22.69
N ALA A 300 0.05 12.53 -22.38
CA ALA A 300 0.71 13.82 -22.35
C ALA A 300 0.69 14.42 -20.95
N TYR A 301 1.70 15.24 -20.65
CA TYR A 301 1.90 15.87 -19.35
C TYR A 301 1.98 17.39 -19.48
N THR A 302 1.57 18.09 -18.43
CA THR A 302 1.81 19.53 -18.29
C THR A 302 3.30 19.80 -17.99
N LEU A 303 3.71 21.06 -18.07
CA LEU A 303 5.09 21.45 -17.69
C LEU A 303 5.45 21.12 -16.24
N THR A 304 4.47 21.01 -15.37
CA THR A 304 4.66 20.63 -13.95
C THR A 304 4.58 19.12 -13.71
N GLY A 305 4.51 18.32 -14.78
CA GLY A 305 4.46 16.86 -14.70
C GLY A 305 3.09 16.27 -14.39
N GLN A 306 2.04 17.08 -14.36
CA GLN A 306 0.67 16.63 -14.17
C GLN A 306 0.12 16.02 -15.45
N LEU A 307 -0.73 15.00 -15.31
CA LEU A 307 -1.38 14.36 -16.44
C LEU A 307 -2.26 15.36 -17.20
N GLN A 308 -1.98 15.56 -18.48
CA GLN A 308 -2.75 16.45 -19.34
C GLN A 308 -3.79 15.71 -20.16
N SER A 309 -3.44 14.55 -20.73
CA SER A 309 -4.34 13.76 -21.55
C SER A 309 -3.93 12.29 -21.60
N ARG A 310 -4.94 11.44 -21.80
CA ARG A 310 -4.79 10.05 -22.23
C ARG A 310 -5.70 9.80 -23.40
N HIS A 311 -5.13 9.57 -24.56
CA HIS A 311 -5.84 9.29 -25.81
C HIS A 311 -5.53 7.89 -26.28
N LEU A 312 -6.57 7.18 -26.70
CA LEU A 312 -6.48 5.79 -27.10
C LEU A 312 -6.88 5.60 -28.56
N ASN A 313 -6.48 4.47 -29.13
CA ASN A 313 -7.10 3.98 -30.37
C ASN A 313 -8.56 3.55 -30.18
N LEU A 314 -9.07 3.60 -28.94
CA LEU A 314 -10.47 3.45 -28.56
C LEU A 314 -10.98 4.82 -28.05
N PRO A 315 -11.43 5.72 -28.96
CA PRO A 315 -11.68 7.12 -28.62
C PRO A 315 -12.76 7.35 -27.55
N GLN A 316 -13.66 6.39 -27.34
CA GLN A 316 -14.67 6.46 -26.29
C GLN A 316 -14.06 6.48 -24.87
N LEU A 317 -12.81 6.08 -24.72
CA LEU A 317 -12.08 6.06 -23.46
C LEU A 317 -11.12 7.26 -23.30
N ASP A 318 -11.08 8.16 -24.26
CA ASP A 318 -10.21 9.35 -24.19
C ASP A 318 -10.58 10.25 -23.02
N ARG A 319 -9.58 10.81 -22.37
CA ARG A 319 -9.72 11.76 -21.28
C ARG A 319 -8.71 12.89 -21.36
N ASP A 320 -9.18 14.10 -21.10
CA ASP A 320 -8.39 15.31 -20.90
C ASP A 320 -8.55 15.82 -19.47
N TYR A 321 -7.47 16.29 -18.89
CA TYR A 321 -7.38 16.69 -17.49
C TYR A 321 -7.01 18.17 -17.39
N THR A 322 -7.70 18.91 -16.54
CA THR A 322 -7.43 20.31 -16.28
C THR A 322 -7.13 20.52 -14.80
N TRP A 323 -6.09 21.28 -14.51
CA TRP A 323 -5.58 21.52 -13.17
C TRP A 323 -5.65 23.02 -12.82
N ASN A 324 -5.93 23.35 -11.55
CA ASN A 324 -5.86 24.72 -11.07
C ASN A 324 -4.43 25.10 -10.65
N ASP A 325 -4.24 26.35 -10.22
CA ASP A 325 -2.93 26.86 -9.79
C ASP A 325 -2.39 26.19 -8.50
N ASN A 326 -3.24 25.55 -7.71
CA ASN A 326 -2.84 24.77 -6.53
C ASN A 326 -2.52 23.30 -6.85
N GLY A 327 -2.52 22.93 -8.11
CA GLY A 327 -2.25 21.55 -8.53
C GLY A 327 -3.40 20.60 -8.22
N GLN A 328 -4.62 21.08 -8.05
CA GLN A 328 -5.82 20.27 -7.88
C GLN A 328 -6.46 20.00 -9.23
N LEU A 329 -6.92 18.77 -9.41
CA LEU A 329 -7.63 18.37 -10.62
C LEU A 329 -9.05 18.94 -10.59
N VAL A 330 -9.35 19.87 -11.48
CA VAL A 330 -10.65 20.60 -11.50
C VAL A 330 -11.58 20.12 -12.59
N ARG A 331 -11.07 19.40 -13.59
CA ARG A 331 -11.92 18.93 -14.71
C ARG A 331 -11.33 17.67 -15.33
N ILE A 332 -12.23 16.70 -15.60
CA ILE A 332 -11.98 15.56 -16.48
C ILE A 332 -12.99 15.62 -17.59
N SER A 333 -12.53 15.72 -18.83
CA SER A 333 -13.36 15.79 -20.03
C SER A 333 -13.15 14.56 -20.89
N GLY A 334 -14.21 13.86 -21.20
CA GLY A 334 -14.25 12.74 -22.15
C GLY A 334 -15.22 12.96 -23.29
N PRO A 335 -15.32 12.03 -24.24
CA PRO A 335 -16.24 12.17 -25.39
C PRO A 335 -17.72 12.18 -25.01
N GLN A 336 -18.08 11.56 -23.90
CA GLN A 336 -19.47 11.35 -23.49
C GLN A 336 -19.88 12.22 -22.30
N GLU A 337 -18.93 12.51 -21.41
CA GLU A 337 -19.20 13.29 -20.20
C GLU A 337 -18.04 14.21 -19.84
N CYS A 338 -18.38 15.26 -19.10
CA CYS A 338 -17.44 16.17 -18.49
C CYS A 338 -17.75 16.28 -17.00
N ARG A 339 -16.75 16.16 -16.15
CA ARG A 339 -16.86 16.34 -14.70
C ARG A 339 -16.00 17.49 -14.23
N GLU A 340 -16.58 18.36 -13.46
CA GLU A 340 -15.90 19.50 -12.84
C GLU A 340 -15.94 19.37 -11.33
N TYR A 341 -14.81 19.61 -10.68
CA TYR A 341 -14.60 19.39 -9.26
C TYR A 341 -14.39 20.68 -8.51
N ARG A 342 -15.03 20.82 -7.36
CA ARG A 342 -14.87 21.96 -6.45
C ARG A 342 -14.23 21.50 -5.15
N TYR A 343 -13.38 22.35 -4.60
CA TYR A 343 -12.62 22.06 -3.39
C TYR A 343 -12.79 23.13 -2.33
N SER A 344 -12.70 22.72 -1.05
CA SER A 344 -12.64 23.62 0.08
C SER A 344 -11.24 24.25 0.20
N GLY A 345 -11.10 25.19 1.13
CA GLY A 345 -9.82 25.78 1.47
C GLY A 345 -8.77 24.80 1.99
N THR A 346 -9.18 23.65 2.50
CA THR A 346 -8.32 22.54 2.95
C THR A 346 -8.08 21.47 1.86
N GLY A 347 -8.57 21.70 0.64
CA GLY A 347 -8.40 20.76 -0.47
C GLY A 347 -9.38 19.58 -0.46
N ARG A 348 -10.43 19.60 0.36
CA ARG A 348 -11.48 18.58 0.36
C ARG A 348 -12.38 18.75 -0.84
N LEU A 349 -12.82 17.65 -1.45
CA LEU A 349 -13.83 17.67 -2.50
C LEU A 349 -15.17 18.12 -1.92
N THR A 350 -15.70 19.24 -2.40
CA THR A 350 -16.97 19.82 -1.92
C THR A 350 -18.11 19.67 -2.90
N GLY A 351 -17.83 19.30 -4.13
CA GLY A 351 -18.88 19.07 -5.11
C GLY A 351 -18.35 18.63 -6.47
N VAL A 352 -19.22 17.97 -7.21
CA VAL A 352 -18.96 17.48 -8.55
C VAL A 352 -20.12 17.88 -9.46
N HIS A 353 -19.79 18.57 -10.56
CA HIS A 353 -20.73 18.90 -11.60
C HIS A 353 -20.48 17.99 -12.81
N THR A 354 -21.46 17.17 -13.16
CA THR A 354 -21.38 16.24 -14.29
C THR A 354 -22.29 16.69 -15.41
N THR A 355 -21.73 16.86 -16.59
CA THR A 355 -22.46 17.23 -17.82
C THR A 355 -22.29 16.13 -18.85
N ALA A 356 -23.39 15.63 -19.39
CA ALA A 356 -23.45 14.69 -20.50
C ALA A 356 -24.62 15.06 -21.41
N ALA A 357 -24.80 14.34 -22.52
CA ALA A 357 -25.78 14.68 -23.56
C ALA A 357 -27.22 14.95 -23.04
N ASN A 358 -27.64 14.21 -22.00
CA ASN A 358 -28.97 14.34 -21.36
C ASN A 358 -28.88 14.43 -19.85
N LEU A 359 -27.72 14.81 -19.32
CA LEU A 359 -27.45 14.83 -17.90
C LEU A 359 -26.73 16.12 -17.51
N ASP A 360 -27.28 16.81 -16.55
CA ASP A 360 -26.69 17.99 -15.91
C ASP A 360 -26.98 17.87 -14.42
N ILE A 361 -26.02 17.35 -13.67
CA ILE A 361 -26.17 17.04 -12.25
C ILE A 361 -25.05 17.69 -11.46
N ASP A 362 -25.41 18.38 -10.39
CA ASP A 362 -24.50 18.88 -9.39
C ASP A 362 -24.69 18.12 -8.08
N ILE A 363 -23.62 17.48 -7.58
CA ILE A 363 -23.64 16.71 -6.35
C ILE A 363 -22.71 17.39 -5.35
N PRO A 364 -23.27 17.98 -4.28
CA PRO A 364 -22.45 18.57 -3.22
C PRO A 364 -22.00 17.52 -2.21
N TYR A 365 -20.86 17.77 -1.58
CA TYR A 365 -20.31 16.98 -0.49
C TYR A 365 -20.00 17.88 0.71
N ALA A 366 -20.91 17.95 1.66
CA ALA A 366 -20.71 18.69 2.90
C ALA A 366 -19.97 17.83 3.92
N THR A 367 -19.03 18.42 4.62
CA THR A 367 -18.32 17.80 5.75
C THR A 367 -18.30 18.71 6.94
N ASP A 368 -18.23 18.12 8.14
CA ASP A 368 -17.92 18.87 9.35
C ASP A 368 -16.42 19.31 9.36
N PRO A 369 -16.00 20.16 10.29
CA PRO A 369 -14.61 20.62 10.33
C PRO A 369 -13.59 19.48 10.41
N ALA A 370 -13.87 18.35 11.05
CA ALA A 370 -12.97 17.20 11.16
C ALA A 370 -13.04 16.23 9.95
N GLY A 371 -13.87 16.54 8.96
CA GLY A 371 -13.96 15.79 7.71
C GLY A 371 -15.00 14.66 7.70
N ASN A 372 -15.93 14.63 8.63
CA ASN A 372 -17.05 13.70 8.60
C ASN A 372 -18.18 14.25 7.71
N ARG A 373 -18.80 13.40 6.90
CA ARG A 373 -19.91 13.83 6.07
C ARG A 373 -21.09 14.30 6.88
N LEU A 374 -21.66 15.43 6.43
CA LEU A 374 -22.88 16.02 6.93
C LEU A 374 -23.96 16.00 5.85
N PRO A 375 -25.26 16.07 6.22
CA PRO A 375 -26.30 16.43 5.29
C PRO A 375 -26.00 17.79 4.66
N ASP A 376 -26.02 17.85 3.33
CA ASP A 376 -25.75 19.11 2.62
C ASP A 376 -26.88 20.11 2.91
N PRO A 377 -26.59 21.39 3.25
CA PRO A 377 -27.58 22.38 3.60
C PRO A 377 -28.55 22.72 2.47
N GLU A 378 -28.13 22.59 1.21
CA GLU A 378 -29.00 22.86 0.05
C GLU A 378 -30.00 21.71 -0.16
N LEU A 379 -29.56 20.48 0.08
CA LEU A 379 -30.39 19.27 -0.05
C LEU A 379 -31.21 18.98 1.21
N HIS A 380 -30.72 19.38 2.36
CA HIS A 380 -31.29 19.12 3.67
C HIS A 380 -31.37 20.40 4.53
N PRO A 381 -32.18 21.42 4.12
CA PRO A 381 -32.21 22.72 4.80
C PRO A 381 -32.70 22.67 6.25
N ASP A 382 -33.42 21.62 6.62
CA ASP A 382 -33.93 21.43 7.99
C ASP A 382 -32.92 20.79 8.94
N SER A 383 -31.76 20.37 8.46
CA SER A 383 -30.71 19.77 9.30
C SER A 383 -30.02 20.83 10.13
N THR A 384 -29.95 20.61 11.44
CA THR A 384 -29.23 21.47 12.40
C THR A 384 -27.86 20.89 12.79
N LEU A 385 -27.50 19.75 12.22
CA LEU A 385 -26.26 19.05 12.54
C LEU A 385 -25.06 19.83 11.98
N THR A 386 -24.10 20.14 12.85
CA THR A 386 -22.89 20.90 12.48
C THR A 386 -21.60 20.08 12.57
N ALA A 387 -21.60 19.02 13.36
CA ALA A 387 -20.43 18.17 13.56
C ALA A 387 -20.81 16.81 14.18
N TRP A 388 -19.92 15.83 14.00
CA TRP A 388 -19.90 14.56 14.71
C TRP A 388 -18.71 14.57 15.69
N PRO A 389 -18.91 14.88 16.98
CA PRO A 389 -17.82 15.14 17.91
C PRO A 389 -16.87 13.95 18.13
N ASP A 390 -17.36 12.73 18.00
CA ASP A 390 -16.61 11.48 18.17
C ASP A 390 -16.11 10.91 16.82
N ASN A 391 -16.26 11.62 15.72
CA ASN A 391 -16.00 11.18 14.35
C ASN A 391 -16.85 9.99 13.90
N ARG A 392 -17.88 9.61 14.65
CA ARG A 392 -18.79 8.51 14.32
C ARG A 392 -20.06 9.07 13.72
N ILE A 393 -20.27 8.80 12.44
CA ILE A 393 -21.52 9.20 11.76
C ILE A 393 -22.61 8.28 12.25
N ALA A 394 -23.58 8.83 12.99
CA ALA A 394 -24.67 8.05 13.56
C ALA A 394 -25.82 7.83 12.57
N GLU A 395 -26.00 8.74 11.63
CA GLU A 395 -27.06 8.62 10.61
C GLU A 395 -26.69 9.44 9.36
N ASP A 396 -27.25 9.03 8.24
CA ASP A 396 -27.29 9.80 7.00
C ASP A 396 -28.69 9.73 6.36
N ALA A 397 -28.80 10.11 5.09
CA ALA A 397 -30.09 10.11 4.38
C ALA A 397 -30.69 8.70 4.21
N HIS A 398 -29.90 7.65 4.26
CA HIS A 398 -30.28 6.29 3.91
C HIS A 398 -30.20 5.30 5.06
N TYR A 399 -29.34 5.54 6.06
CA TYR A 399 -29.04 4.59 7.11
C TYR A 399 -28.91 5.23 8.49
N VAL A 400 -29.12 4.40 9.51
CA VAL A 400 -28.75 4.65 10.90
C VAL A 400 -27.61 3.70 11.26
N TYR A 401 -26.56 4.21 11.87
CA TYR A 401 -25.33 3.47 12.19
C TYR A 401 -25.13 3.35 13.69
N ARG A 402 -24.68 2.18 14.12
CA ARG A 402 -24.30 1.93 15.52
C ARG A 402 -22.90 1.34 15.57
N TYR A 403 -22.12 1.81 16.52
CA TYR A 403 -20.74 1.41 16.73
C TYR A 403 -20.58 0.68 18.05
N ASP A 404 -19.59 -0.21 18.14
CA ASP A 404 -19.22 -0.85 19.39
C ASP A 404 -18.21 -0.01 20.20
N GLU A 405 -17.77 -0.53 21.34
CA GLU A 405 -16.82 0.13 22.24
C GLU A 405 -15.46 0.38 21.62
N TYR A 406 -15.08 -0.37 20.59
CA TYR A 406 -13.83 -0.20 19.84
C TYR A 406 -13.96 0.77 18.66
N GLY A 407 -15.09 1.42 18.50
CA GLY A 407 -15.34 2.31 17.39
C GLY A 407 -15.57 1.63 16.04
N ARG A 408 -15.88 0.33 16.05
CA ARG A 408 -16.17 -0.43 14.82
C ARG A 408 -17.65 -0.38 14.53
N LEU A 409 -18.01 -0.30 13.25
CA LEU A 409 -19.41 -0.35 12.84
C LEU A 409 -20.00 -1.73 13.19
N ALA A 410 -20.95 -1.75 14.12
CA ALA A 410 -21.60 -2.99 14.58
C ALA A 410 -22.91 -3.25 13.85
N GLU A 411 -23.67 -2.20 13.53
CA GLU A 411 -24.99 -2.31 12.92
C GLU A 411 -25.28 -1.14 11.98
N LYS A 412 -25.93 -1.43 10.87
CA LYS A 412 -26.46 -0.45 9.92
C LYS A 412 -27.87 -0.83 9.55
N THR A 413 -28.82 0.08 9.73
CA THR A 413 -30.26 -0.15 9.46
C THR A 413 -30.76 0.84 8.42
N ASP A 414 -31.58 0.38 7.49
CA ASP A 414 -32.26 1.22 6.53
C ASP A 414 -33.08 2.29 7.25
N ARG A 415 -32.97 3.53 6.80
CA ARG A 415 -33.74 4.65 7.31
C ARG A 415 -34.98 4.86 6.45
N ILE A 416 -36.15 4.89 7.09
CA ILE A 416 -37.42 5.20 6.41
C ILE A 416 -37.63 6.72 6.51
N PRO A 417 -37.78 7.43 5.39
CA PRO A 417 -38.09 8.85 5.41
C PRO A 417 -39.39 9.17 6.14
N GLU A 418 -39.43 10.32 6.78
CA GLU A 418 -40.67 10.79 7.42
C GLU A 418 -41.79 10.94 6.38
N GLY A 419 -42.98 10.51 6.75
CA GLY A 419 -44.17 10.55 5.87
C GLY A 419 -44.37 9.33 4.96
N VAL A 420 -43.46 8.38 4.97
CA VAL A 420 -43.61 7.10 4.26
C VAL A 420 -44.26 6.07 5.15
N ILE A 421 -45.20 5.30 4.62
CA ILE A 421 -45.82 4.20 5.35
C ILE A 421 -44.77 3.14 5.67
N ARG A 422 -44.59 2.84 6.94
CA ARG A 422 -43.69 1.77 7.38
C ARG A 422 -44.27 0.39 7.04
N MET A 423 -43.61 -0.29 6.12
CA MET A 423 -43.95 -1.67 5.76
C MET A 423 -43.22 -2.71 6.62
N HIS A 424 -42.37 -2.29 7.55
CA HIS A 424 -41.49 -3.14 8.37
C HIS A 424 -40.57 -4.03 7.51
N ASP A 425 -40.15 -3.50 6.40
CA ASP A 425 -39.25 -4.19 5.45
C ASP A 425 -37.80 -3.67 5.50
N GLU A 426 -37.46 -2.93 6.56
CA GLU A 426 -36.13 -2.40 6.79
C GLU A 426 -35.12 -3.55 6.89
N ARG A 427 -34.00 -3.37 6.19
CA ARG A 427 -32.87 -4.28 6.27
C ARG A 427 -31.93 -3.81 7.39
N THR A 428 -31.48 -4.76 8.19
CA THR A 428 -30.46 -4.52 9.21
C THR A 428 -29.23 -5.32 8.90
N HIS A 429 -28.10 -4.63 8.84
CA HIS A 429 -26.79 -5.22 8.60
C HIS A 429 -26.04 -5.33 9.93
N HIS A 430 -25.50 -6.50 10.23
CA HIS A 430 -24.70 -6.76 11.41
C HIS A 430 -23.28 -7.14 11.05
N TYR A 431 -22.33 -6.56 11.78
CA TYR A 431 -20.90 -6.73 11.56
C TYR A 431 -20.24 -7.24 12.84
N HIS A 432 -19.48 -8.34 12.74
CA HIS A 432 -18.74 -8.92 13.86
C HIS A 432 -17.27 -9.02 13.52
N TYR A 433 -16.46 -8.76 14.52
CA TYR A 433 -15.00 -8.61 14.35
C TYR A 433 -14.25 -9.59 15.26
N ASP A 434 -13.04 -9.91 14.85
CA ASP A 434 -12.11 -10.65 15.71
C ASP A 434 -11.38 -9.70 16.69
N SER A 435 -10.51 -10.26 17.51
CA SER A 435 -9.73 -9.51 18.49
C SER A 435 -8.71 -8.52 17.88
N GLN A 436 -8.48 -8.58 16.59
CA GLN A 436 -7.64 -7.66 15.83
C GLN A 436 -8.43 -6.66 15.01
N HIS A 437 -9.73 -6.53 15.30
CA HIS A 437 -10.63 -5.59 14.65
C HIS A 437 -10.86 -5.85 13.16
N ARG A 438 -10.68 -7.11 12.72
CA ARG A 438 -10.97 -7.55 11.35
C ARG A 438 -12.38 -8.10 11.26
N LEU A 439 -13.10 -7.74 10.22
CA LEU A 439 -14.46 -8.25 9.99
C LEU A 439 -14.43 -9.74 9.68
N VAL A 440 -15.02 -10.57 10.53
CA VAL A 440 -15.05 -12.03 10.37
C VAL A 440 -16.44 -12.57 10.02
N PHE A 441 -17.49 -11.83 10.34
CA PHE A 441 -18.86 -12.23 10.07
C PHE A 441 -19.73 -11.03 9.71
N TYR A 442 -20.53 -11.17 8.68
CA TYR A 442 -21.52 -10.22 8.24
C TYR A 442 -22.85 -10.91 8.00
N THR A 443 -23.96 -10.30 8.42
CA THR A 443 -25.31 -10.77 8.07
C THR A 443 -26.23 -9.60 7.76
N ARG A 444 -27.14 -9.82 6.82
CA ARG A 444 -28.22 -8.90 6.50
C ARG A 444 -29.54 -9.56 6.82
N ILE A 445 -30.32 -8.92 7.66
CA ILE A 445 -31.61 -9.44 8.15
C ILE A 445 -32.74 -8.54 7.63
N GLN A 446 -33.82 -9.16 7.16
CA GLN A 446 -35.05 -8.50 6.77
C GLN A 446 -36.24 -9.35 7.24
N HIS A 447 -37.27 -8.73 7.80
CA HIS A 447 -38.42 -9.42 8.40
C HIS A 447 -38.01 -10.46 9.46
N GLY A 448 -36.95 -10.20 10.21
CA GLY A 448 -36.41 -11.13 11.21
C GLY A 448 -35.69 -12.35 10.65
N GLU A 449 -35.53 -12.45 9.35
CA GLU A 449 -34.90 -13.58 8.65
C GLU A 449 -33.62 -13.18 7.97
N PRO A 450 -32.52 -13.96 8.10
CA PRO A 450 -31.29 -13.68 7.42
C PRO A 450 -31.47 -13.84 5.90
N GLN A 451 -31.06 -12.81 5.17
CA GLN A 451 -31.06 -12.81 3.69
C GLN A 451 -29.71 -13.27 3.14
N VAL A 452 -28.64 -12.90 3.84
CA VAL A 452 -27.26 -13.20 3.50
C VAL A 452 -26.48 -13.37 4.79
N GLU A 453 -25.60 -14.34 4.82
CA GLU A 453 -24.52 -14.48 5.80
C GLU A 453 -23.20 -14.65 5.09
N SER A 454 -22.15 -14.04 5.60
CA SER A 454 -20.79 -14.24 5.09
C SER A 454 -19.79 -14.35 6.22
N ARG A 455 -18.76 -15.17 5.98
CA ARG A 455 -17.63 -15.37 6.88
C ARG A 455 -16.34 -15.16 6.14
N TYR A 456 -15.38 -14.55 6.80
CA TYR A 456 -14.11 -14.16 6.23
C TYR A 456 -12.97 -14.81 6.99
N LEU A 457 -12.01 -15.35 6.26
CA LEU A 457 -10.79 -15.93 6.79
C LEU A 457 -9.62 -15.00 6.50
N TYR A 458 -8.74 -14.85 7.46
CA TYR A 458 -7.52 -14.04 7.35
C TYR A 458 -6.29 -14.87 7.66
N ASP A 459 -5.20 -14.54 7.00
CA ASP A 459 -3.89 -15.05 7.39
C ASP A 459 -3.32 -14.28 8.60
N PRO A 460 -2.21 -14.73 9.19
CA PRO A 460 -1.64 -14.05 10.35
C PRO A 460 -1.15 -12.62 10.08
N LEU A 461 -0.92 -12.25 8.82
CA LEU A 461 -0.58 -10.88 8.41
C LEU A 461 -1.83 -10.00 8.23
N GLY A 462 -3.02 -10.53 8.47
CA GLY A 462 -4.28 -9.82 8.30
C GLY A 462 -4.78 -9.73 6.87
N ARG A 463 -4.20 -10.46 5.92
CA ARG A 463 -4.69 -10.55 4.54
C ARG A 463 -5.84 -11.54 4.46
N ARG A 464 -6.88 -11.19 3.74
CA ARG A 464 -8.05 -12.05 3.59
C ARG A 464 -7.74 -13.21 2.64
N THR A 465 -7.81 -14.44 3.14
CA THR A 465 -7.52 -15.68 2.39
C THR A 465 -8.75 -16.38 1.87
N GLY A 466 -9.90 -16.15 2.48
CA GLY A 466 -11.12 -16.82 2.08
C GLY A 466 -12.38 -16.07 2.46
N LYS A 467 -13.44 -16.35 1.71
CA LYS A 467 -14.79 -15.84 1.94
C LYS A 467 -15.80 -16.94 1.66
N ARG A 468 -16.78 -17.08 2.54
CA ARG A 468 -17.93 -17.98 2.37
C ARG A 468 -19.20 -17.17 2.50
N VAL A 469 -20.09 -17.30 1.53
CA VAL A 469 -21.36 -16.55 1.49
C VAL A 469 -22.52 -17.52 1.36
N TRP A 470 -23.46 -17.41 2.28
CA TRP A 470 -24.73 -18.12 2.24
C TRP A 470 -25.83 -17.12 1.85
N ARG A 471 -26.61 -17.49 0.84
CA ARG A 471 -27.70 -16.66 0.35
C ARG A 471 -29.02 -17.34 0.59
N ARG A 472 -30.11 -16.56 0.82
CA ARG A 472 -31.45 -17.08 0.96
C ARG A 472 -31.95 -17.59 -0.41
N GLU A 473 -32.32 -18.83 -0.45
CA GLU A 473 -32.81 -19.53 -1.64
C GLU A 473 -34.00 -20.42 -1.33
N ARG A 474 -34.76 -20.80 -2.34
CA ARG A 474 -35.79 -21.82 -2.20
C ARG A 474 -35.14 -23.19 -2.25
N ASP A 475 -35.40 -24.00 -1.25
CA ASP A 475 -35.01 -25.40 -1.23
C ASP A 475 -35.92 -26.24 -2.13
N LEU A 476 -35.61 -27.56 -2.23
CA LEU A 476 -36.38 -28.51 -3.04
C LEU A 476 -37.84 -28.68 -2.58
N THR A 477 -38.16 -28.26 -1.37
CA THR A 477 -39.52 -28.30 -0.81
C THR A 477 -40.27 -26.98 -1.03
N GLY A 478 -39.62 -25.96 -1.60
CA GLY A 478 -40.20 -24.64 -1.84
C GLY A 478 -40.08 -23.68 -0.68
N TRP A 479 -39.47 -24.07 0.43
CA TRP A 479 -39.21 -23.21 1.58
C TRP A 479 -38.02 -22.31 1.33
N MET A 480 -38.12 -21.06 1.78
CA MET A 480 -37.01 -20.08 1.73
C MET A 480 -36.12 -20.25 2.95
N SER A 481 -34.86 -20.56 2.73
CA SER A 481 -33.85 -20.68 3.78
C SER A 481 -32.45 -20.28 3.23
N LEU A 482 -31.51 -20.10 4.13
CA LEU A 482 -30.11 -19.92 3.69
C LEU A 482 -29.64 -21.21 2.98
N SER A 483 -28.84 -21.04 1.94
CA SER A 483 -28.25 -22.16 1.19
C SER A 483 -27.48 -23.10 2.11
N ARG A 484 -27.54 -24.40 1.85
CA ARG A 484 -26.83 -25.40 2.67
C ARG A 484 -25.31 -25.34 2.47
N LYS A 485 -24.87 -25.04 1.24
CA LYS A 485 -23.48 -24.88 0.88
C LYS A 485 -23.20 -23.41 0.62
N PRO A 486 -22.10 -22.86 1.15
CA PRO A 486 -21.71 -21.51 0.83
C PRO A 486 -21.10 -21.40 -0.55
N GLU A 487 -21.16 -20.22 -1.12
CA GLU A 487 -20.28 -19.82 -2.22
C GLU A 487 -18.92 -19.51 -1.63
N GLU A 488 -17.90 -20.26 -2.02
CA GLU A 488 -16.54 -20.09 -1.52
C GLU A 488 -15.69 -19.32 -2.51
N THR A 489 -14.96 -18.34 -2.01
CA THR A 489 -13.96 -17.60 -2.77
C THR A 489 -12.64 -17.64 -2.00
N TRP A 490 -11.56 -17.99 -2.70
CA TRP A 490 -10.22 -18.03 -2.14
C TRP A 490 -9.35 -16.92 -2.73
N TYR A 491 -8.50 -16.35 -1.91
CA TYR A 491 -7.65 -15.20 -2.26
C TYR A 491 -6.19 -15.54 -2.05
N GLY A 492 -5.39 -15.34 -3.09
CA GLY A 492 -3.95 -15.52 -3.07
C GLY A 492 -3.24 -14.17 -3.14
N TRP A 493 -2.15 -14.03 -2.39
CA TRP A 493 -1.43 -12.79 -2.21
C TRP A 493 0.03 -12.89 -2.65
N ASP A 494 0.57 -11.78 -3.13
CA ASP A 494 1.98 -11.52 -3.29
C ASP A 494 2.32 -10.25 -2.51
N GLY A 495 2.90 -10.39 -1.33
CA GLY A 495 3.02 -9.30 -0.37
C GLY A 495 1.63 -8.73 -0.02
N ASP A 496 1.45 -7.44 -0.20
CA ASP A 496 0.17 -6.75 0.05
C ASP A 496 -0.75 -6.66 -1.17
N ARG A 497 -0.40 -7.33 -2.28
CA ARG A 497 -1.18 -7.34 -3.50
C ARG A 497 -2.01 -8.61 -3.63
N LEU A 498 -3.29 -8.43 -3.90
CA LEU A 498 -4.19 -9.52 -4.20
C LEU A 498 -3.98 -9.98 -5.65
N THR A 499 -3.30 -11.10 -5.85
CA THR A 499 -2.94 -11.61 -7.17
C THR A 499 -3.90 -12.66 -7.71
N THR A 500 -4.59 -13.37 -6.83
CA THR A 500 -5.44 -14.51 -7.23
C THR A 500 -6.78 -14.46 -6.53
N VAL A 501 -7.85 -14.60 -7.30
CA VAL A 501 -9.21 -14.80 -6.80
C VAL A 501 -9.77 -16.06 -7.44
N GLN A 502 -10.05 -17.07 -6.64
CA GLN A 502 -10.57 -18.35 -7.10
C GLN A 502 -11.95 -18.61 -6.55
N THR A 503 -12.90 -18.81 -7.45
CA THR A 503 -14.26 -19.28 -7.15
C THR A 503 -14.38 -20.75 -7.48
N GLN A 504 -15.59 -21.32 -7.35
CA GLN A 504 -15.83 -22.70 -7.77
C GLN A 504 -15.68 -22.92 -9.28
N GLN A 505 -15.86 -21.88 -10.08
CA GLN A 505 -15.88 -21.96 -11.54
C GLN A 505 -14.60 -21.48 -12.19
N THR A 506 -14.02 -20.40 -11.70
CA THR A 506 -12.92 -19.70 -12.36
C THR A 506 -11.83 -19.30 -11.39
N ARG A 507 -10.64 -19.16 -11.94
CA ARG A 507 -9.50 -18.55 -11.29
C ARG A 507 -9.10 -17.30 -12.05
N ILE A 508 -9.13 -16.16 -11.38
CA ILE A 508 -8.74 -14.87 -11.93
C ILE A 508 -7.43 -14.46 -11.28
N GLN A 509 -6.42 -14.21 -12.10
CA GLN A 509 -5.12 -13.77 -11.66
C GLN A 509 -4.83 -12.38 -12.23
N THR A 510 -4.31 -11.51 -11.38
CA THR A 510 -4.00 -10.13 -11.73
C THR A 510 -2.49 -9.91 -11.66
N VAL A 511 -1.94 -9.41 -12.75
CA VAL A 511 -0.57 -8.90 -12.80
C VAL A 511 -0.63 -7.40 -12.59
N TYR A 512 0.09 -6.92 -11.60
CA TYR A 512 0.20 -5.48 -11.28
C TYR A 512 1.43 -4.88 -11.94
N GLN A 513 1.41 -3.59 -12.20
CA GLN A 513 2.63 -2.88 -12.50
C GLN A 513 3.62 -3.02 -11.34
N PRO A 514 4.91 -3.20 -11.60
CA PRO A 514 5.90 -3.33 -10.53
C PRO A 514 5.78 -2.19 -9.52
N GLY A 515 5.68 -2.57 -8.25
CA GLY A 515 5.59 -1.63 -7.15
C GLY A 515 4.33 -0.79 -7.07
N SER A 516 3.32 -1.08 -7.83
CA SER A 516 2.05 -0.38 -7.86
C SER A 516 0.90 -1.30 -7.47
N PHE A 517 -0.17 -0.74 -6.93
CA PHE A 517 -1.46 -1.42 -6.77
C PHE A 517 -2.38 -1.25 -7.99
N THR A 518 -1.88 -0.63 -9.05
CA THR A 518 -2.61 -0.50 -10.32
C THR A 518 -2.55 -1.81 -11.07
N PRO A 519 -3.69 -2.45 -11.37
CA PRO A 519 -3.72 -3.69 -12.12
C PRO A 519 -3.36 -3.43 -13.59
N LEU A 520 -2.62 -4.35 -14.18
CA LEU A 520 -2.20 -4.28 -15.58
C LEU A 520 -2.86 -5.35 -16.43
N LEU A 521 -2.78 -6.60 -16.03
CA LEU A 521 -3.24 -7.74 -16.82
C LEU A 521 -4.15 -8.64 -15.98
N ARG A 522 -5.29 -9.02 -16.55
CA ARG A 522 -6.21 -10.01 -15.99
C ARG A 522 -6.10 -11.30 -16.78
N ILE A 523 -5.88 -12.39 -16.06
CA ILE A 523 -5.77 -13.73 -16.63
C ILE A 523 -6.85 -14.59 -15.99
N GLU A 524 -7.81 -15.05 -16.77
CA GLU A 524 -8.90 -15.92 -16.32
C GLU A 524 -8.73 -17.33 -16.87
N THR A 525 -8.82 -18.31 -15.99
CA THR A 525 -8.74 -19.73 -16.32
C THR A 525 -9.94 -20.43 -15.69
N GLU A 526 -10.66 -21.24 -16.45
CA GLU A 526 -11.71 -22.10 -15.91
C GLU A 526 -11.11 -23.22 -15.05
N ASN A 527 -11.75 -23.57 -13.95
CA ASN A 527 -11.23 -24.59 -13.04
C ASN A 527 -11.12 -25.97 -13.71
N GLY A 528 -12.00 -26.28 -14.67
CA GLY A 528 -11.91 -27.49 -15.48
C GLY A 528 -10.63 -27.58 -16.31
N GLU A 529 -10.19 -26.45 -16.88
CA GLU A 529 -8.93 -26.35 -17.62
C GLU A 529 -7.72 -26.46 -16.68
N GLN A 530 -7.79 -25.85 -15.52
CA GLN A 530 -6.75 -26.02 -14.50
C GLN A 530 -6.62 -27.44 -13.98
N ALA A 531 -7.73 -28.14 -13.80
CA ALA A 531 -7.72 -29.53 -13.40
C ALA A 531 -7.03 -30.42 -14.44
N LYS A 532 -7.20 -30.10 -15.73
CA LYS A 532 -6.49 -30.78 -16.83
C LYS A 532 -4.99 -30.45 -16.84
N ALA A 533 -4.62 -29.25 -16.40
CA ALA A 533 -3.21 -28.82 -16.31
C ALA A 533 -2.45 -29.49 -15.16
N ARG A 534 -3.13 -30.04 -14.18
CA ARG A 534 -2.52 -30.80 -13.09
C ARG A 534 -2.03 -32.15 -13.63
N HIS A 535 -0.76 -32.21 -13.92
CA HIS A 535 -0.09 -33.48 -14.23
C HIS A 535 0.46 -34.12 -12.96
N ARG A 536 0.60 -35.41 -12.97
CA ARG A 536 1.26 -36.14 -11.88
C ARG A 536 2.75 -35.78 -11.90
N SER A 537 3.29 -35.45 -10.75
CA SER A 537 4.72 -35.26 -10.62
C SER A 537 5.48 -36.56 -10.89
N LEU A 538 6.74 -36.42 -11.26
CA LEU A 538 7.62 -37.61 -11.46
C LEU A 538 7.64 -38.51 -10.22
N ALA A 539 7.58 -37.90 -9.03
CA ALA A 539 7.52 -38.65 -7.78
C ALA A 539 6.20 -39.42 -7.65
N GLU A 540 5.06 -38.84 -8.01
CA GLU A 540 3.75 -39.49 -7.97
C GLU A 540 3.67 -40.64 -9.00
N VAL A 541 4.15 -40.42 -10.21
CA VAL A 541 4.22 -41.46 -11.24
C VAL A 541 5.02 -42.67 -10.73
N LEU A 542 6.20 -42.42 -10.17
CA LEU A 542 7.05 -43.49 -9.64
C LEU A 542 6.45 -44.17 -8.41
N GLN A 543 5.72 -43.49 -7.56
CA GLN A 543 5.03 -44.07 -6.41
C GLN A 543 3.89 -44.96 -6.87
N GLU A 544 3.10 -44.57 -7.85
CA GLU A 544 2.01 -45.37 -8.42
C GLU A 544 2.53 -46.62 -9.15
N ASP A 545 3.57 -46.45 -9.97
CA ASP A 545 4.14 -47.56 -10.74
C ASP A 545 4.82 -48.62 -9.87
N THR A 546 5.41 -48.20 -8.78
CA THR A 546 6.14 -49.10 -7.87
C THR A 546 5.31 -49.58 -6.69
N GLY A 547 4.21 -48.89 -6.38
CA GLY A 547 3.38 -49.12 -5.18
C GLY A 547 4.10 -48.80 -3.86
N VAL A 548 5.20 -48.06 -3.89
CA VAL A 548 6.03 -47.72 -2.74
C VAL A 548 5.92 -46.25 -2.45
N THR A 549 5.65 -45.87 -1.20
CA THR A 549 5.68 -44.47 -0.75
C THR A 549 7.13 -44.00 -0.67
N LEU A 550 7.46 -42.93 -1.39
CA LEU A 550 8.80 -42.38 -1.42
C LEU A 550 9.07 -41.52 -0.17
N PRO A 551 10.30 -41.56 0.38
CA PRO A 551 10.72 -40.62 1.41
C PRO A 551 10.62 -39.16 0.94
N ALA A 552 10.32 -38.23 1.86
CA ALA A 552 10.13 -36.82 1.54
C ALA A 552 11.36 -36.19 0.84
N GLU A 553 12.56 -36.55 1.26
CA GLU A 553 13.82 -36.07 0.66
C GLU A 553 13.97 -36.54 -0.80
N LEU A 554 13.58 -37.77 -1.09
CA LEU A 554 13.60 -38.30 -2.44
C LEU A 554 12.54 -37.66 -3.33
N ALA A 555 11.36 -37.37 -2.80
CA ALA A 555 10.31 -36.62 -3.50
C ALA A 555 10.75 -35.22 -3.88
N VAL A 556 11.44 -34.52 -3.00
CA VAL A 556 12.01 -33.17 -3.26
C VAL A 556 13.07 -33.24 -4.35
N MET A 557 13.95 -34.27 -4.32
CA MET A 557 15.00 -34.40 -5.31
C MET A 557 14.42 -34.77 -6.69
N LEU A 558 13.39 -35.63 -6.74
CA LEU A 558 12.67 -35.92 -7.97
C LEU A 558 11.92 -34.73 -8.53
N GLY A 559 11.36 -33.87 -7.69
CA GLY A 559 10.76 -32.62 -8.12
C GLY A 559 11.78 -31.61 -8.71
N ARG A 560 13.02 -31.61 -8.18
CA ARG A 560 14.12 -30.84 -8.78
C ARG A 560 14.52 -31.42 -10.13
N LEU A 561 14.71 -32.72 -10.20
CA LEU A 561 15.05 -33.42 -11.43
C LEU A 561 13.98 -33.22 -12.52
N GLU A 562 12.72 -33.30 -12.17
CA GLU A 562 11.62 -33.04 -13.11
C GLU A 562 11.71 -31.62 -13.72
N ARG A 563 11.96 -30.60 -12.91
CA ARG A 563 12.16 -29.25 -13.41
C ARG A 563 13.35 -29.13 -14.35
N GLU A 564 14.47 -29.74 -14.00
CA GLU A 564 15.68 -29.75 -14.83
C GLU A 564 15.44 -30.46 -16.17
N LEU A 565 14.74 -31.58 -16.15
CA LEU A 565 14.37 -32.34 -17.37
C LEU A 565 13.44 -31.55 -18.28
N ARG A 566 12.45 -30.85 -17.70
CA ARG A 566 11.53 -30.00 -18.47
C ARG A 566 12.22 -28.77 -19.07
N GLN A 567 13.23 -28.25 -18.40
CA GLN A 567 14.05 -27.15 -18.88
C GLN A 567 15.13 -27.57 -19.89
N GLY A 568 15.31 -28.88 -20.07
CA GLY A 568 16.34 -29.41 -20.96
C GLY A 568 17.77 -29.26 -20.47
N SER A 569 17.97 -28.92 -19.20
CA SER A 569 19.27 -28.69 -18.58
C SER A 569 19.36 -29.45 -17.25
N VAL A 570 19.96 -30.63 -17.29
CA VAL A 570 20.15 -31.45 -16.10
C VAL A 570 21.47 -31.07 -15.41
N SER A 571 21.42 -30.72 -14.14
CA SER A 571 22.60 -30.41 -13.36
C SER A 571 23.55 -31.59 -13.21
N GLU A 572 24.83 -31.31 -12.98
CA GLU A 572 25.86 -32.34 -12.79
C GLU A 572 25.55 -33.22 -11.58
N GLU A 573 25.02 -32.65 -10.52
CA GLU A 573 24.54 -33.34 -9.32
C GLU A 573 23.41 -34.33 -9.64
N SER A 574 22.41 -33.89 -10.40
CA SER A 574 21.31 -34.75 -10.83
C SER A 574 21.76 -35.85 -11.78
N GLN A 575 22.72 -35.58 -12.66
CA GLN A 575 23.34 -36.59 -13.55
C GLN A 575 24.12 -37.64 -12.75
N GLN A 576 24.89 -37.25 -11.76
CA GLN A 576 25.61 -38.17 -10.88
C GLN A 576 24.65 -39.04 -10.08
N TRP A 577 23.57 -38.45 -9.55
CA TRP A 577 22.56 -39.24 -8.83
C TRP A 577 21.87 -40.27 -9.74
N LEU A 578 21.46 -39.85 -10.95
CA LEU A 578 20.88 -40.78 -11.95
C LEU A 578 21.84 -41.93 -12.27
N ALA A 579 23.12 -41.62 -12.48
CA ALA A 579 24.14 -42.64 -12.75
C ALA A 579 24.29 -43.65 -11.59
N GLN A 580 24.22 -43.16 -10.35
CA GLN A 580 24.24 -44.05 -9.16
C GLN A 580 23.02 -44.96 -9.08
N CYS A 581 21.87 -44.48 -9.58
CA CYS A 581 20.63 -45.25 -9.65
C CYS A 581 20.59 -46.17 -10.89
N GLY A 582 21.57 -46.12 -11.77
CA GLY A 582 21.58 -46.86 -13.03
C GLY A 582 20.58 -46.38 -14.06
N LEU A 583 20.20 -45.09 -13.97
CA LEU A 583 19.21 -44.46 -14.82
C LEU A 583 19.86 -43.40 -15.70
N THR A 584 19.23 -43.07 -16.83
CA THR A 584 19.64 -41.96 -17.69
C THR A 584 18.61 -40.84 -17.66
N ALA A 585 19.04 -39.62 -18.04
CA ALA A 585 18.13 -38.49 -18.14
C ALA A 585 17.02 -38.72 -19.18
N GLU A 586 17.31 -39.43 -20.28
CA GLU A 586 16.34 -39.79 -21.31
C GLU A 586 15.28 -40.78 -20.80
N GLN A 587 15.71 -41.77 -19.98
CA GLN A 587 14.76 -42.69 -19.36
C GLN A 587 13.82 -42.01 -18.42
N MET A 588 14.32 -41.05 -17.62
CA MET A 588 13.49 -40.27 -16.69
C MET A 588 12.60 -39.27 -17.43
N ALA A 589 13.09 -38.65 -18.48
CA ALA A 589 12.27 -37.75 -19.32
C ALA A 589 11.10 -38.51 -20.00
N ALA A 590 11.26 -39.77 -20.33
CA ALA A 590 10.21 -40.63 -20.89
C ALA A 590 9.09 -40.95 -19.87
N GLN A 591 9.34 -40.81 -18.59
CA GLN A 591 8.34 -40.95 -17.50
C GLN A 591 7.56 -39.69 -17.21
N LEU A 592 7.97 -38.53 -17.77
CA LEU A 592 7.26 -37.27 -17.56
C LEU A 592 5.92 -37.27 -18.29
N GLU A 593 4.87 -36.92 -17.59
CA GLU A 593 3.59 -36.65 -18.25
C GLU A 593 3.69 -35.36 -19.10
N ALA A 594 3.00 -35.39 -20.25
CA ALA A 594 2.90 -34.20 -21.11
C ALA A 594 2.24 -33.05 -20.36
N GLU A 595 2.84 -31.89 -20.42
CA GLU A 595 2.26 -30.67 -19.83
C GLU A 595 1.09 -30.21 -20.70
N TYR A 596 -0.09 -30.09 -20.08
CA TYR A 596 -1.25 -29.50 -20.71
C TYR A 596 -1.25 -28.01 -20.47
N ILE A 597 -1.33 -27.22 -21.53
CA ILE A 597 -1.44 -25.77 -21.43
C ILE A 597 -2.91 -25.39 -21.38
N PRO A 598 -3.43 -24.90 -20.25
CA PRO A 598 -4.83 -24.51 -20.14
C PRO A 598 -5.13 -23.30 -21.01
N GLU A 599 -6.36 -23.26 -21.53
CA GLU A 599 -6.86 -22.07 -22.23
C GLU A 599 -7.06 -20.93 -21.22
N ARG A 600 -6.50 -19.79 -21.51
CA ARG A 600 -6.55 -18.59 -20.67
C ARG A 600 -7.12 -17.41 -21.44
N LYS A 601 -8.00 -16.66 -20.80
CA LYS A 601 -8.52 -15.39 -21.31
C LYS A 601 -7.69 -14.25 -20.75
N LEU A 602 -7.06 -13.49 -21.64
CA LEU A 602 -6.21 -12.35 -21.30
C LEU A 602 -6.97 -11.03 -21.56
N HIS A 603 -6.93 -10.13 -20.57
CA HIS A 603 -7.46 -8.78 -20.72
C HIS A 603 -6.51 -7.78 -20.07
N LEU A 604 -6.30 -6.66 -20.75
CA LEU A 604 -5.62 -5.50 -20.16
C LEU A 604 -6.61 -4.72 -19.33
N TYR A 605 -6.19 -4.31 -18.13
CA TYR A 605 -6.91 -3.31 -17.35
C TYR A 605 -6.59 -1.91 -17.90
N HIS A 606 -7.60 -1.27 -18.48
CA HIS A 606 -7.53 0.16 -18.71
C HIS A 606 -8.04 0.88 -17.47
N CYS A 607 -7.15 1.64 -16.82
CA CYS A 607 -7.42 2.30 -15.55
C CYS A 607 -7.46 3.82 -15.72
N ASP A 608 -8.16 4.49 -14.81
CA ASP A 608 -8.09 5.94 -14.68
C ASP A 608 -6.71 6.40 -14.14
N HIS A 609 -6.56 7.69 -13.95
CA HIS A 609 -5.33 8.29 -13.43
C HIS A 609 -4.95 7.82 -12.01
N ARG A 610 -5.89 7.28 -11.26
CA ARG A 610 -5.67 6.74 -9.89
C ARG A 610 -5.37 5.25 -9.88
N GLY A 611 -5.60 4.55 -10.98
CA GLY A 611 -5.51 3.10 -11.08
C GLY A 611 -6.83 2.36 -10.90
N LEU A 612 -7.96 3.05 -10.96
CA LEU A 612 -9.29 2.43 -10.95
C LEU A 612 -9.59 1.81 -12.32
N PRO A 613 -9.91 0.52 -12.42
CA PRO A 613 -10.26 -0.12 -13.68
C PRO A 613 -11.53 0.46 -14.31
N LEU A 614 -11.41 0.99 -15.50
CA LEU A 614 -12.51 1.52 -16.30
C LEU A 614 -12.98 0.55 -17.38
N ALA A 615 -12.08 -0.27 -17.89
CA ALA A 615 -12.38 -1.26 -18.92
C ALA A 615 -11.42 -2.44 -18.89
N LEU A 616 -11.91 -3.57 -19.40
CA LEU A 616 -11.10 -4.75 -19.72
C LEU A 616 -11.05 -4.90 -21.23
N ILE A 617 -9.84 -4.94 -21.80
CA ILE A 617 -9.63 -4.92 -23.23
C ILE A 617 -8.88 -6.18 -23.65
N SER A 618 -9.40 -6.89 -24.64
CA SER A 618 -8.79 -8.10 -25.18
C SER A 618 -7.52 -7.76 -26.00
N PRO A 619 -6.65 -8.74 -26.28
CA PRO A 619 -5.49 -8.54 -27.15
C PRO A 619 -5.85 -8.05 -28.56
N GLU A 620 -7.06 -8.34 -29.02
CA GLU A 620 -7.61 -7.90 -30.31
C GLU A 620 -8.19 -6.48 -30.27
N GLY A 621 -8.26 -5.86 -29.09
CA GLY A 621 -8.78 -4.50 -28.90
C GLY A 621 -10.28 -4.42 -28.64
N GLU A 622 -10.93 -5.54 -28.33
CA GLU A 622 -12.34 -5.57 -27.96
C GLU A 622 -12.53 -5.24 -26.49
N THR A 623 -13.51 -4.39 -26.19
CA THR A 623 -13.90 -4.07 -24.81
C THR A 623 -14.80 -5.17 -24.26
N ALA A 624 -14.26 -5.99 -23.36
CA ALA A 624 -14.97 -7.11 -22.75
C ALA A 624 -15.81 -6.70 -21.54
N TRP A 625 -15.41 -5.66 -20.85
CA TRP A 625 -16.10 -5.05 -19.72
C TRP A 625 -15.78 -3.56 -19.67
N GLN A 626 -16.74 -2.74 -19.26
CA GLN A 626 -16.60 -1.31 -19.03
C GLN A 626 -17.45 -0.90 -17.82
N GLY A 627 -16.91 -0.04 -16.97
CA GLY A 627 -17.59 0.46 -15.78
C GLY A 627 -17.52 1.99 -15.66
N GLU A 628 -18.58 2.57 -15.11
CA GLU A 628 -18.67 3.98 -14.74
C GLU A 628 -18.74 4.11 -13.23
N TYR A 629 -18.00 5.06 -12.68
CA TYR A 629 -17.87 5.26 -11.24
C TYR A 629 -18.10 6.72 -10.85
N ASP A 630 -18.52 6.92 -9.59
CA ASP A 630 -18.38 8.22 -8.96
C ASP A 630 -16.95 8.43 -8.41
N GLU A 631 -16.69 9.55 -7.81
CA GLU A 631 -15.36 9.94 -7.32
C GLU A 631 -14.90 9.07 -6.13
N TRP A 632 -15.82 8.49 -5.40
CA TRP A 632 -15.57 7.65 -4.23
C TRP A 632 -15.42 6.16 -4.58
N GLY A 633 -15.52 5.84 -5.86
CA GLY A 633 -15.38 4.47 -6.36
C GLY A 633 -16.68 3.66 -6.38
N ASN A 634 -17.83 4.28 -6.16
CA ASN A 634 -19.12 3.60 -6.37
C ASN A 634 -19.32 3.31 -7.85
N LEU A 635 -19.63 2.06 -8.18
CA LEU A 635 -19.98 1.65 -9.54
C LEU A 635 -21.41 2.14 -9.86
N LEU A 636 -21.50 3.05 -10.80
CA LEU A 636 -22.77 3.63 -11.23
C LEU A 636 -23.45 2.82 -12.34
N GLY A 637 -22.67 2.17 -13.16
CA GLY A 637 -23.12 1.32 -14.25
C GLY A 637 -21.99 0.48 -14.81
N GLU A 638 -22.33 -0.66 -15.38
CA GLU A 638 -21.38 -1.53 -16.07
C GLU A 638 -21.98 -2.17 -17.30
N GLU A 639 -21.14 -2.41 -18.29
CA GLU A 639 -21.48 -3.12 -19.51
C GLU A 639 -20.49 -4.26 -19.73
N SER A 640 -20.99 -5.45 -19.99
CA SER A 640 -20.18 -6.60 -20.33
C SER A 640 -20.95 -7.57 -21.23
N ALA A 641 -20.55 -7.66 -22.50
CA ALA A 641 -21.13 -8.61 -23.44
C ALA A 641 -20.88 -10.08 -23.06
N GLN A 642 -19.80 -10.32 -22.32
CA GLN A 642 -19.41 -11.67 -21.88
C GLN A 642 -19.78 -11.94 -20.41
N HIS A 643 -20.52 -11.05 -19.77
CA HIS A 643 -20.90 -11.13 -18.37
C HIS A 643 -19.72 -11.32 -17.42
N LEU A 644 -18.58 -10.67 -17.72
CA LEU A 644 -17.39 -10.73 -16.89
C LEU A 644 -17.67 -10.00 -15.57
N GLN A 645 -17.24 -10.64 -14.48
CA GLN A 645 -17.23 -10.01 -13.19
C GLN A 645 -15.89 -9.32 -12.97
N GLN A 646 -15.93 -8.03 -12.70
CA GLN A 646 -14.76 -7.24 -12.35
C GLN A 646 -14.98 -6.62 -10.98
N SER A 647 -14.25 -7.13 -9.98
CA SER A 647 -14.44 -6.78 -8.57
C SER A 647 -13.34 -5.87 -8.00
N LEU A 648 -12.29 -5.57 -8.76
CA LEU A 648 -11.31 -4.58 -8.36
C LEU A 648 -11.91 -3.17 -8.45
N ARG A 649 -11.55 -2.34 -7.48
CA ARG A 649 -12.00 -0.94 -7.39
C ARG A 649 -10.78 0.00 -7.38
N LEU A 650 -10.78 1.03 -6.58
CA LEU A 650 -9.59 1.85 -6.37
C LEU A 650 -8.43 0.96 -5.91
N PRO A 651 -7.17 1.33 -6.20
CA PRO A 651 -6.03 0.50 -5.87
C PRO A 651 -6.06 -0.03 -4.44
N GLY A 652 -5.88 -1.34 -4.30
CA GLY A 652 -5.98 -2.06 -3.04
C GLY A 652 -7.38 -2.49 -2.62
N GLN A 653 -8.41 -2.14 -3.36
CA GLN A 653 -9.81 -2.43 -3.01
C GLN A 653 -10.39 -3.60 -3.81
N GLN A 654 -11.10 -4.47 -3.10
CA GLN A 654 -11.84 -5.62 -3.61
C GLN A 654 -13.32 -5.49 -3.22
N TYR A 655 -14.22 -5.47 -4.19
CA TYR A 655 -15.66 -5.38 -3.96
C TYR A 655 -16.25 -6.67 -3.42
N ASP A 656 -17.05 -6.55 -2.36
CA ASP A 656 -17.85 -7.61 -1.79
C ASP A 656 -19.34 -7.36 -2.05
N GLU A 657 -19.91 -8.12 -2.95
CA GLU A 657 -21.29 -7.96 -3.40
C GLU A 657 -22.32 -8.14 -2.25
N GLU A 658 -22.06 -9.08 -1.36
CA GLU A 658 -22.96 -9.41 -0.24
C GLU A 658 -23.16 -8.26 0.73
N SER A 659 -22.13 -7.49 1.01
CA SER A 659 -22.14 -6.38 1.98
C SER A 659 -22.18 -4.99 1.34
N GLY A 660 -21.78 -4.87 0.06
CA GLY A 660 -21.57 -3.59 -0.60
C GLY A 660 -20.30 -2.88 -0.17
N LEU A 661 -19.47 -3.50 0.68
CA LEU A 661 -18.22 -2.96 1.15
C LEU A 661 -17.06 -3.30 0.21
N TYR A 662 -15.98 -2.52 0.28
CA TYR A 662 -14.74 -2.79 -0.40
C TYR A 662 -13.68 -3.21 0.62
N TYR A 663 -13.17 -4.42 0.48
CA TYR A 663 -12.04 -4.89 1.27
C TYR A 663 -10.76 -4.16 0.81
N ASN A 664 -10.12 -3.42 1.71
CA ASN A 664 -8.94 -2.60 1.42
C ASN A 664 -7.79 -2.99 2.35
N ARG A 665 -7.26 -4.19 2.18
CA ARG A 665 -6.13 -4.79 2.88
C ARG A 665 -6.26 -4.80 4.41
N ASN A 666 -6.19 -3.65 5.05
CA ASN A 666 -6.25 -3.52 6.51
C ASN A 666 -7.62 -3.14 7.05
N ARG A 667 -8.49 -2.62 6.20
CA ARG A 667 -9.83 -2.17 6.57
C ARG A 667 -10.85 -2.44 5.48
N TYR A 668 -12.12 -2.27 5.84
CA TYR A 668 -13.24 -2.27 4.90
C TYR A 668 -13.72 -0.85 4.66
N TYR A 669 -13.82 -0.50 3.41
CA TYR A 669 -14.25 0.80 2.93
C TYR A 669 -15.72 0.78 2.54
N ASP A 670 -16.49 1.77 3.03
CA ASP A 670 -17.87 1.99 2.61
C ASP A 670 -17.91 3.09 1.54
N PRO A 671 -18.09 2.75 0.27
CA PRO A 671 -18.06 3.74 -0.81
C PRO A 671 -19.23 4.70 -0.77
N LEU A 672 -20.36 4.34 -0.15
CA LEU A 672 -21.52 5.22 0.00
C LEU A 672 -21.24 6.36 0.99
N GLN A 673 -20.47 6.07 2.04
CA GLN A 673 -20.02 7.09 2.99
C GLN A 673 -18.69 7.73 2.60
N GLY A 674 -17.89 7.06 1.75
CA GLY A 674 -16.55 7.51 1.40
C GLY A 674 -15.56 7.40 2.58
N ARG A 675 -15.73 6.40 3.45
CA ARG A 675 -14.89 6.20 4.65
C ARG A 675 -14.82 4.73 5.07
N TYR A 676 -13.90 4.44 5.97
CA TYR A 676 -13.77 3.11 6.55
C TYR A 676 -14.81 2.87 7.64
N ILE A 677 -15.19 1.60 7.84
CA ILE A 677 -16.14 1.20 8.88
C ILE A 677 -15.49 0.94 10.24
N THR A 678 -14.16 0.89 10.29
CA THR A 678 -13.36 0.71 11.51
C THR A 678 -12.32 1.82 11.61
N GLN A 679 -11.83 2.02 12.82
CA GLN A 679 -10.74 2.95 13.08
C GLN A 679 -9.43 2.43 12.47
N ASP A 680 -8.54 3.36 12.14
CA ASP A 680 -7.24 3.04 11.58
C ASP A 680 -6.44 2.11 12.53
N PRO A 681 -5.94 0.96 12.07
CA PRO A 681 -5.13 0.06 12.88
C PRO A 681 -3.86 0.72 13.45
N ILE A 682 -3.33 1.73 12.76
CA ILE A 682 -2.19 2.51 13.23
C ILE A 682 -2.59 3.72 14.09
N GLY A 683 -3.88 3.86 14.38
CA GLY A 683 -4.42 4.90 15.24
C GLY A 683 -4.22 6.30 14.67
N LEU A 684 -3.97 7.29 15.56
CA LEU A 684 -3.72 8.68 15.17
C LEU A 684 -2.54 8.88 14.23
N ARG A 685 -1.76 7.85 14.00
CA ARG A 685 -0.63 7.84 13.06
C ARG A 685 -1.06 7.87 11.59
N GLY A 686 -2.28 7.44 11.28
CA GLY A 686 -2.84 7.51 9.93
C GLY A 686 -3.49 8.86 9.62
N GLU A 687 -4.26 9.37 10.56
CA GLU A 687 -4.96 10.66 10.49
C GLU A 687 -5.63 10.91 11.85
N TRP A 688 -5.96 12.15 12.19
CA TRP A 688 -6.70 12.42 13.42
C TRP A 688 -8.15 11.93 13.35
N ASN A 689 -8.77 11.98 12.18
CA ASN A 689 -10.03 11.29 11.94
C ASN A 689 -9.73 9.84 11.53
N LEU A 690 -9.88 8.92 12.48
CA LEU A 690 -9.48 7.52 12.33
C LEU A 690 -10.29 6.72 11.30
N TYR A 691 -11.40 7.25 10.81
CA TYR A 691 -12.25 6.60 9.79
C TYR A 691 -11.98 7.11 8.38
N LYS A 692 -11.14 8.12 8.24
CA LYS A 692 -10.98 8.89 7.01
C LYS A 692 -10.36 8.08 5.87
N TYR A 693 -11.01 8.09 4.73
CA TYR A 693 -10.41 7.92 3.41
C TYR A 693 -10.03 9.30 2.87
N PRO A 694 -9.05 9.46 1.97
CA PRO A 694 -8.69 10.77 1.45
C PRO A 694 -9.90 11.61 1.02
N LEU A 695 -10.05 12.82 1.57
CA LEU A 695 -11.19 13.71 1.31
C LEU A 695 -11.11 14.41 -0.06
N ASN A 696 -10.02 14.22 -0.76
CA ASN A 696 -9.90 14.48 -2.19
C ASN A 696 -9.64 13.16 -2.94
N PRO A 697 -10.67 12.34 -3.13
CA PRO A 697 -10.53 11.02 -3.75
C PRO A 697 -10.27 11.10 -5.25
N VAL A 698 -10.44 12.27 -5.83
CA VAL A 698 -10.15 12.53 -7.26
C VAL A 698 -8.65 12.43 -7.55
N ARG A 699 -7.82 12.72 -6.56
CA ARG A 699 -6.36 12.70 -6.69
C ARG A 699 -5.67 11.69 -5.80
N PHE A 700 -6.16 11.54 -4.57
CA PHE A 700 -5.49 10.73 -3.55
C PHE A 700 -6.22 9.42 -3.32
N ILE A 701 -5.45 8.37 -3.09
CA ILE A 701 -5.94 7.03 -2.79
C ILE A 701 -5.22 6.50 -1.55
N ASP A 702 -5.82 5.51 -0.91
CA ASP A 702 -5.23 4.77 0.19
C ASP A 702 -5.26 3.27 -0.15
N SER A 703 -4.17 2.77 -0.72
CA SER A 703 -4.09 1.40 -1.23
C SER A 703 -3.92 0.33 -0.14
N LEU A 704 -3.50 0.73 1.06
CA LEU A 704 -3.29 -0.19 2.18
C LEU A 704 -4.26 0.03 3.34
N GLY A 705 -5.07 1.07 3.29
CA GLY A 705 -5.81 1.54 4.45
C GLY A 705 -4.90 2.18 5.53
N LEU A 706 -3.77 2.78 5.13
CA LEU A 706 -2.71 3.41 5.94
C LEU A 706 -2.12 4.58 5.12
N LYS A 707 -1.45 5.58 5.73
CA LYS A 707 -1.14 6.83 4.98
C LYS A 707 0.35 7.20 4.83
N PHE A 708 0.88 7.13 3.59
CA PHE A 708 2.04 7.89 3.09
C PHE A 708 1.79 8.36 1.66
N HIS A 709 2.39 9.48 1.27
CA HIS A 709 2.34 9.95 -0.11
C HIS A 709 3.71 9.72 -0.78
N VAL A 710 3.74 8.88 -1.81
CA VAL A 710 4.95 8.59 -2.58
C VAL A 710 4.74 9.09 -4.01
N ASN A 711 5.62 9.99 -4.45
CA ASN A 711 5.61 10.46 -5.83
C ASN A 711 6.34 9.47 -6.73
N GLY A 712 5.60 8.72 -7.52
CA GLY A 712 6.12 7.70 -8.42
C GLY A 712 5.74 6.28 -8.01
N ASP A 713 6.49 5.29 -8.46
CA ASP A 713 6.27 3.88 -8.14
C ASP A 713 6.65 3.59 -6.68
N PRO A 714 5.73 3.20 -5.81
CA PRO A 714 6.01 3.00 -4.39
C PRO A 714 6.68 1.66 -4.05
N SER A 715 7.07 0.84 -5.03
CA SER A 715 7.62 -0.50 -4.79
C SER A 715 8.84 -0.49 -3.88
N ASP A 716 9.85 0.27 -4.26
CA ASP A 716 11.09 0.34 -3.52
C ASP A 716 10.86 0.95 -2.13
N PHE A 717 9.98 1.95 -2.04
CA PHE A 717 9.59 2.56 -0.78
C PHE A 717 8.91 1.55 0.15
N ASN A 718 7.93 0.82 -0.35
CA ASN A 718 7.23 -0.19 0.45
C ASN A 718 8.16 -1.30 0.93
N GLN A 719 9.07 -1.79 0.06
CA GLN A 719 10.07 -2.76 0.45
C GLN A 719 11.00 -2.21 1.54
N ALA A 720 11.47 -0.97 1.39
CA ALA A 720 12.32 -0.30 2.36
C ALA A 720 11.61 -0.12 3.72
N VAL A 721 10.35 0.31 3.70
CA VAL A 721 9.53 0.49 4.90
C VAL A 721 9.34 -0.84 5.64
N GLU A 722 8.96 -1.90 4.94
CA GLU A 722 8.79 -3.23 5.57
C GLU A 722 10.12 -3.78 6.10
N TYR A 723 11.21 -3.54 5.42
CA TYR A 723 12.54 -3.89 5.91
C TYR A 723 12.92 -3.12 7.17
N LEU A 724 12.74 -1.82 7.18
CA LEU A 724 13.04 -0.95 8.32
C LEU A 724 12.17 -1.26 9.56
N LYS A 725 10.93 -1.67 9.36
CA LYS A 725 10.03 -2.07 10.45
C LYS A 725 10.50 -3.31 11.24
N GLN A 726 11.49 -4.03 10.78
CA GLN A 726 12.13 -5.10 11.54
C GLN A 726 12.90 -4.56 12.75
N ASP A 727 13.35 -3.31 12.71
CA ASP A 727 13.86 -2.61 13.89
C ASP A 727 12.71 -1.89 14.61
N SER A 728 12.58 -2.13 15.92
CA SER A 728 11.47 -1.59 16.72
C SER A 728 11.42 -0.07 16.74
N GLN A 729 12.58 0.59 16.77
CA GLN A 729 12.66 2.03 16.78
C GLN A 729 12.39 2.63 15.40
N MET A 730 12.86 1.99 14.33
CA MET A 730 12.48 2.38 12.98
C MET A 730 10.99 2.18 12.73
N LYS A 731 10.41 1.13 13.22
CA LYS A 731 8.98 0.92 13.20
C LYS A 731 8.25 2.07 13.90
N GLU A 732 8.65 2.45 15.12
CA GLU A 732 8.08 3.59 15.83
C GLU A 732 8.27 4.91 15.05
N THR A 733 9.41 5.10 14.44
CA THR A 733 9.69 6.26 13.59
C THR A 733 8.78 6.30 12.38
N ILE A 734 8.66 5.21 11.65
CA ILE A 734 7.80 5.08 10.49
C ILE A 734 6.33 5.25 10.90
N ASP A 735 5.94 4.60 11.95
CA ASP A 735 4.61 4.69 12.52
C ASP A 735 4.29 6.13 12.96
N PHE A 736 5.21 6.83 13.59
CA PHE A 736 5.07 8.25 13.93
C PHE A 736 4.92 9.12 12.69
N LEU A 737 5.80 8.95 11.69
CA LEU A 737 5.74 9.73 10.46
C LEU A 737 4.49 9.44 9.64
N SER A 738 4.04 8.19 9.62
CA SER A 738 2.76 7.80 9.01
C SER A 738 1.57 8.48 9.68
N SER A 739 1.73 8.86 10.92
CA SER A 739 0.70 9.48 11.76
C SER A 739 0.76 11.01 11.79
N SER A 740 1.84 11.58 11.27
CA SER A 740 2.04 13.02 11.26
C SER A 740 0.95 13.73 10.46
N GLU A 741 0.54 14.90 10.92
CA GLU A 741 -0.34 15.78 10.14
C GLU A 741 0.33 16.30 8.89
N GLU A 742 1.63 16.45 8.96
CA GLU A 742 2.46 16.82 7.84
C GLU A 742 2.62 15.61 6.90
N THR A 743 2.17 15.76 5.69
CA THR A 743 2.41 14.76 4.65
C THR A 743 3.89 14.74 4.32
N ILE A 744 4.54 13.62 4.58
CA ILE A 744 5.92 13.40 4.15
C ILE A 744 5.90 12.95 2.69
N ASN A 745 6.45 13.77 1.83
CA ASN A 745 6.58 13.43 0.42
C ASN A 745 7.87 12.64 0.19
N ILE A 746 7.76 11.49 -0.42
CA ILE A 746 8.92 10.71 -0.83
C ILE A 746 9.21 11.00 -2.30
N GLU A 747 10.32 11.64 -2.55
CA GLU A 747 10.79 12.03 -3.87
C GLU A 747 11.95 11.14 -4.28
N TYR A 748 11.76 10.32 -5.30
CA TYR A 748 12.84 9.52 -5.84
C TYR A 748 13.87 10.41 -6.56
N ILE A 749 15.13 10.23 -6.22
CA ILE A 749 16.25 10.92 -6.88
C ILE A 749 17.25 9.92 -7.43
N GLU A 750 17.99 10.30 -8.45
CA GLU A 750 19.08 9.49 -9.02
C GLU A 750 20.45 9.83 -8.44
N GLY A 751 20.55 10.92 -7.71
CA GLY A 751 21.79 11.36 -7.10
C GLY A 751 22.06 10.73 -5.74
N THR A 752 23.23 10.97 -5.20
CA THR A 752 23.65 10.50 -3.87
C THR A 752 23.27 11.44 -2.73
N ASN A 753 22.57 12.54 -3.03
CA ASN A 753 22.17 13.54 -2.02
C ASN A 753 20.82 13.17 -1.38
N VAL A 754 20.79 12.01 -0.75
CA VAL A 754 19.67 11.54 0.07
C VAL A 754 19.55 12.48 1.27
N ARG A 755 18.37 13.06 1.48
CA ARG A 755 18.17 14.04 2.54
C ARG A 755 16.70 14.27 2.87
N PHE A 756 16.42 14.57 4.11
CA PHE A 756 15.17 15.19 4.53
C PHE A 756 15.23 16.71 4.34
N ASN A 757 14.21 17.28 3.74
CA ASN A 757 14.04 18.71 3.58
C ASN A 757 12.83 19.16 4.38
N SER A 758 13.10 19.79 5.49
CA SER A 758 12.09 20.29 6.42
C SER A 758 11.23 21.44 5.88
N ASN A 759 11.67 22.11 4.81
CA ASN A 759 10.93 23.24 4.26
C ASN A 759 9.72 22.81 3.43
N ASN A 760 9.81 21.67 2.76
CA ASN A 760 8.73 21.12 1.95
C ASN A 760 8.27 19.74 2.41
N MET A 761 8.70 19.33 3.60
CA MET A 761 8.39 18.03 4.18
C MET A 761 8.62 16.87 3.21
N ALA A 762 9.76 16.91 2.50
CA ALA A 762 10.12 15.89 1.52
C ALA A 762 11.39 15.15 1.92
N ILE A 763 11.37 13.85 1.74
CA ILE A 763 12.56 13.01 1.78
C ILE A 763 12.96 12.72 0.34
N TYR A 764 14.12 13.20 -0.05
CA TYR A 764 14.75 12.90 -1.31
C TYR A 764 15.58 11.62 -1.15
N TRP A 765 15.15 10.57 -1.79
CA TRP A 765 15.72 9.24 -1.57
C TRP A 765 16.11 8.57 -2.89
N ASN A 766 17.29 7.96 -2.90
CA ASN A 766 17.71 7.10 -4.00
C ASN A 766 17.65 5.64 -3.57
N SER A 767 16.67 4.92 -4.08
CA SER A 767 16.46 3.51 -3.77
C SER A 767 17.57 2.57 -4.29
N ARG A 768 18.56 3.11 -4.97
CA ARG A 768 19.68 2.38 -5.55
C ARG A 768 21.06 2.81 -5.00
N ALA A 769 21.11 3.78 -4.11
CA ALA A 769 22.36 4.29 -3.56
C ALA A 769 22.64 3.73 -2.17
N SER A 770 23.59 2.82 -2.07
CA SER A 770 24.14 2.33 -0.80
C SER A 770 25.37 3.13 -0.40
N LEU A 771 25.56 3.30 0.91
CA LEU A 771 26.65 4.08 1.47
C LEU A 771 27.68 3.16 2.14
N PHE A 772 28.94 3.28 1.79
CA PHE A 772 30.00 2.54 2.47
C PHE A 772 30.11 2.94 3.94
N CYS A 773 30.41 1.96 4.78
CA CYS A 773 30.55 2.18 6.23
C CYS A 773 31.94 2.77 6.62
N SER A 774 32.92 2.69 5.75
CA SER A 774 34.25 3.30 5.93
C SER A 774 34.88 3.69 4.59
N THR A 775 35.94 4.47 4.64
CA THR A 775 36.71 4.87 3.45
C THR A 775 37.64 3.78 2.90
N GLU A 776 37.70 2.61 3.55
CA GLU A 776 38.50 1.50 3.09
C GLU A 776 37.84 0.77 1.91
N LEU A 777 38.59 0.49 0.87
CA LEU A 777 38.16 -0.10 -0.41
C LEU A 777 37.43 -1.47 -0.32
N ASN A 778 37.39 -2.08 0.84
CA ASN A 778 36.75 -3.37 1.10
C ASN A 778 35.73 -3.29 2.24
N SER A 779 35.19 -2.11 2.51
CA SER A 779 34.18 -1.96 3.54
C SER A 779 32.81 -2.45 3.07
N LYS A 780 32.00 -2.93 4.01
CA LYS A 780 30.58 -3.23 3.75
C LYS A 780 29.83 -1.93 3.47
N SER A 781 28.71 -2.00 2.75
CA SER A 781 27.79 -0.89 2.56
C SER A 781 26.51 -1.05 3.39
N GLN A 782 25.86 0.07 3.67
CA GLN A 782 24.49 0.13 4.17
C GLN A 782 23.52 0.13 2.99
N SER A 783 22.36 -0.51 3.16
CA SER A 783 21.32 -0.52 2.13
C SER A 783 20.74 0.88 1.87
N PRO A 784 20.20 1.15 0.68
CA PRO A 784 19.40 2.34 0.43
C PRO A 784 18.22 2.49 1.38
N ALA A 785 17.63 1.38 1.84
CA ALA A 785 16.55 1.39 2.83
C ALA A 785 17.01 1.98 4.17
N LEU A 786 18.21 1.63 4.63
CA LEU A 786 18.74 2.22 5.86
C LEU A 786 19.02 3.72 5.70
N GLY A 787 19.42 4.17 4.50
CA GLY A 787 19.50 5.59 4.16
C GLY A 787 18.14 6.28 4.26
N LEU A 788 17.06 5.65 3.81
CA LEU A 788 15.70 6.16 3.99
C LEU A 788 15.33 6.24 5.49
N GLY A 789 15.69 5.23 6.28
CA GLY A 789 15.48 5.22 7.72
C GLY A 789 16.22 6.34 8.44
N HIS A 790 17.42 6.68 7.98
CA HIS A 790 18.18 7.83 8.47
C HIS A 790 17.38 9.14 8.28
N GLU A 791 16.83 9.35 7.09
CA GLU A 791 16.03 10.55 6.78
C GLU A 791 14.67 10.55 7.52
N PHE A 792 14.08 9.40 7.74
CA PHE A 792 12.92 9.26 8.61
C PHE A 792 13.21 9.73 10.04
N ALA A 793 14.37 9.42 10.57
CA ALA A 793 14.77 9.87 11.91
C ALA A 793 14.95 11.39 12.00
N HIS A 794 15.44 12.03 10.94
CA HIS A 794 15.47 13.48 10.84
C HIS A 794 14.06 14.08 10.78
N ALA A 795 13.22 13.54 9.92
CA ALA A 795 11.84 13.99 9.77
C ALA A 795 11.04 13.84 11.08
N GLN A 796 11.17 12.69 11.75
CA GLN A 796 10.54 12.46 13.04
C GLN A 796 10.99 13.48 14.08
N TYR A 797 12.29 13.71 14.20
CA TYR A 797 12.82 14.62 15.20
C TYR A 797 12.44 16.08 14.91
N TYR A 798 12.45 16.48 13.64
CA TYR A 798 11.95 17.78 13.22
C TYR A 798 10.50 17.99 13.61
N LEU A 799 9.64 16.99 13.41
CA LEU A 799 8.23 17.07 13.77
C LEU A 799 7.98 17.03 15.28
N LEU A 800 8.82 16.30 16.02
CA LEU A 800 8.71 16.20 17.46
C LEU A 800 9.25 17.42 18.19
N ASP A 801 10.39 17.96 17.74
CA ASP A 801 11.10 19.04 18.42
C ASP A 801 11.93 19.84 17.42
N LYS A 802 11.25 20.67 16.68
CA LYS A 802 11.83 21.50 15.62
C LYS A 802 12.94 22.43 16.13
N GLU A 803 12.78 22.98 17.32
CA GLU A 803 13.76 23.92 17.90
C GLU A 803 15.09 23.21 18.19
N ASN A 804 15.04 22.08 18.89
CA ASN A 804 16.23 21.30 19.18
C ASN A 804 16.82 20.69 17.90
N PHE A 805 16.00 20.28 16.94
CA PHE A 805 16.46 19.85 15.61
C PHE A 805 17.29 20.96 14.95
N MET A 806 16.76 22.15 14.84
CA MET A 806 17.46 23.28 14.23
C MET A 806 18.69 23.72 15.04
N ALA A 807 18.61 23.65 16.37
CA ALA A 807 19.73 23.92 17.24
C ALA A 807 20.87 22.91 17.08
N LEU A 808 20.57 21.64 16.91
CA LEU A 808 21.58 20.60 16.67
C LEU A 808 22.16 20.67 15.26
N LEU A 809 21.35 21.01 14.25
CA LEU A 809 21.81 21.26 12.88
C LEU A 809 22.82 22.43 12.83
N SER A 810 22.60 23.46 13.60
CA SER A 810 23.49 24.66 13.64
C SER A 810 24.80 24.42 14.39
N ARG A 811 24.92 23.36 15.16
CA ARG A 811 26.13 23.02 15.92
C ARG A 811 27.03 22.09 15.13
N THR A 812 28.15 22.58 14.69
CA THR A 812 29.13 21.81 13.94
C THR A 812 29.69 20.63 14.74
N ASP A 813 29.87 19.51 14.06
CA ASP A 813 30.58 18.34 14.58
C ASP A 813 31.73 17.98 13.62
N LYS A 814 32.90 17.71 14.16
CA LYS A 814 34.08 17.44 13.32
C LYS A 814 34.04 16.11 12.58
N LYS A 815 33.22 15.18 13.04
CA LYS A 815 33.13 13.83 12.51
C LYS A 815 31.84 13.58 11.73
N TYR A 816 30.77 14.24 12.15
CA TYR A 816 29.43 13.98 11.63
C TYR A 816 28.78 15.22 10.99
N GLU A 817 29.55 16.25 10.69
CA GLU A 817 29.13 17.49 10.09
C GLU A 817 28.38 18.42 11.05
N ASN A 818 27.32 17.94 11.67
CA ASN A 818 26.59 18.66 12.71
C ASN A 818 26.13 17.71 13.82
N LYS A 819 25.58 18.25 14.89
CA LYS A 819 25.16 17.45 16.06
C LYS A 819 23.89 16.63 15.80
N GLU A 820 23.02 17.04 14.91
CA GLU A 820 21.86 16.26 14.51
C GLU A 820 22.26 15.01 13.73
N GLU A 821 23.15 15.15 12.79
CA GLU A 821 23.75 14.00 12.09
C GLU A 821 24.46 13.03 13.06
N ALA A 822 25.21 13.58 14.01
CA ALA A 822 25.83 12.77 15.05
C ALA A 822 24.79 11.96 15.85
N ARG A 823 23.67 12.58 16.20
CA ARG A 823 22.58 11.92 16.93
C ARG A 823 21.96 10.78 16.10
N VAL A 824 21.58 11.05 14.86
CA VAL A 824 20.94 10.05 14.00
C VAL A 824 21.88 8.89 13.73
N ILE A 825 23.12 9.16 13.31
CA ILE A 825 24.10 8.10 12.97
C ILE A 825 24.46 7.25 14.18
N THR A 826 24.74 7.86 15.33
CA THR A 826 25.27 7.13 16.48
C THR A 826 24.21 6.42 17.30
N ILE A 827 22.99 6.92 17.34
CA ILE A 827 21.91 6.40 18.19
C ILE A 827 20.93 5.58 17.35
N ILE A 828 20.34 6.17 16.33
CA ILE A 828 19.21 5.58 15.62
C ILE A 828 19.68 4.64 14.49
N GLU A 829 20.45 5.16 13.56
CA GLU A 829 20.93 4.40 12.42
C GLU A 829 21.83 3.24 12.83
N SER A 830 22.78 3.47 13.76
CA SER A 830 23.66 2.40 14.22
C SER A 830 22.93 1.27 14.94
N ARG A 831 21.82 1.57 15.62
CA ARG A 831 20.97 0.55 16.23
C ARG A 831 20.23 -0.22 15.15
N ALA A 832 19.55 0.47 14.24
CA ALA A 832 18.84 -0.15 13.15
C ALA A 832 19.76 -1.02 12.27
N ALA A 833 20.96 -0.52 11.92
CA ALA A 833 21.95 -1.28 11.18
C ALA A 833 22.31 -2.60 11.88
N LYS A 834 22.50 -2.59 13.20
CA LYS A 834 22.78 -3.80 13.98
C LYS A 834 21.63 -4.79 13.95
N THR A 835 20.41 -4.31 14.13
CA THR A 835 19.19 -5.14 14.10
C THR A 835 19.00 -5.77 12.72
N LEU A 836 19.25 -5.01 11.65
CA LEU A 836 19.09 -5.45 10.27
C LEU A 836 20.31 -6.23 9.72
N GLY A 837 21.34 -6.44 10.55
CA GLY A 837 22.55 -7.17 10.14
C GLY A 837 23.47 -6.38 9.22
N GLU A 838 23.26 -5.07 9.13
CA GLU A 838 24.07 -4.16 8.31
C GLU A 838 25.27 -3.58 9.09
N CYS A 839 26.21 -3.01 8.38
CA CYS A 839 27.34 -2.34 9.02
C CYS A 839 26.97 -0.95 9.55
N THR A 840 27.66 -0.50 10.58
CA THR A 840 27.53 0.85 11.13
C THR A 840 28.60 1.77 10.56
N ARG A 841 28.22 2.97 10.16
CA ARG A 841 29.16 3.99 9.68
C ARG A 841 29.70 4.85 10.83
N GLY A 842 30.92 5.31 10.64
CA GLY A 842 31.62 6.13 11.63
C GLY A 842 31.71 7.61 11.29
N ALA A 843 31.16 8.06 10.18
CA ALA A 843 31.18 9.45 9.73
C ALA A 843 29.98 9.74 8.84
N HIS A 844 29.62 11.03 8.68
CA HIS A 844 28.55 11.45 7.80
C HIS A 844 29.02 11.69 6.37
N SER A 845 30.09 12.44 6.20
CA SER A 845 30.62 12.85 4.90
C SER A 845 31.92 12.14 4.51
N GLY A 846 32.24 12.14 3.24
CA GLY A 846 33.47 11.56 2.70
C GLY A 846 33.47 10.04 2.55
N LEU A 847 32.32 9.40 2.75
CA LEU A 847 32.14 7.98 2.49
C LEU A 847 31.67 7.79 1.03
N PRO A 848 32.22 6.82 0.29
CA PRO A 848 31.78 6.56 -1.07
C PRO A 848 30.41 5.91 -1.11
N PHE A 849 29.67 6.18 -2.18
CA PHE A 849 28.42 5.52 -2.51
C PHE A 849 28.66 4.41 -3.52
N TYR A 850 27.85 3.40 -3.45
CA TYR A 850 27.77 2.32 -4.42
C TYR A 850 26.33 2.18 -4.93
N ARG A 851 26.20 1.83 -6.20
CA ARG A 851 24.87 1.61 -6.79
C ARG A 851 24.45 0.18 -6.56
N GLU A 852 23.27 0.03 -5.99
CA GLU A 852 22.63 -1.27 -5.76
C GLU A 852 21.45 -1.48 -6.70
N ASP A 853 21.04 -2.73 -6.86
CA ASP A 853 19.94 -3.10 -7.74
C ASP A 853 18.58 -3.05 -7.05
N GLY A 854 18.53 -2.83 -5.74
CA GLY A 854 17.32 -2.72 -4.94
C GLY A 854 17.53 -2.02 -3.61
N PRO A 855 16.43 -1.60 -2.97
CA PRO A 855 16.48 -0.77 -1.76
C PRO A 855 16.99 -1.51 -0.53
N LEU A 856 17.00 -2.84 -0.53
CA LEU A 856 17.40 -3.67 0.61
C LEU A 856 18.83 -4.23 0.48
N GLN A 857 19.51 -3.94 -0.60
CA GLN A 857 20.80 -4.58 -0.89
C GLN A 857 21.95 -3.88 -0.19
N THR A 858 22.88 -4.69 0.27
CA THR A 858 24.16 -4.26 0.82
C THR A 858 25.28 -4.98 0.09
N MET A 859 26.35 -4.27 -0.21
CA MET A 859 27.50 -4.88 -0.88
C MET A 859 28.16 -5.91 0.03
N LYS A 860 28.22 -7.18 -0.42
CA LYS A 860 29.17 -8.17 0.08
C LYS A 860 30.41 -8.15 -0.82
N ILE A 861 31.56 -8.03 -0.21
CA ILE A 861 32.87 -7.86 -0.83
C ILE A 861 33.16 -8.92 -1.90
N THR A 862 32.91 -8.64 -3.18
CA THR A 862 33.48 -9.42 -4.31
C THR A 862 33.55 -8.62 -5.62
N GLY A 863 33.38 -7.29 -5.62
CA GLY A 863 33.44 -6.48 -6.85
C GLY A 863 34.28 -5.22 -6.71
N THR A 864 34.96 -4.87 -7.79
CA THR A 864 35.70 -3.62 -7.92
C THR A 864 34.73 -2.45 -8.00
N PRO A 865 34.96 -1.32 -7.29
CA PRO A 865 34.13 -0.12 -7.42
C PRO A 865 34.29 0.50 -8.81
N GLU A 866 33.15 0.91 -9.41
CA GLU A 866 33.17 1.81 -10.57
C GLU A 866 33.32 3.28 -10.17
#